data_f383e452882052f07ad3df9906bd20f7
#
_entry.id   f383e452882052f07ad3df9906bd20f7
#
_cell.length_a   1.000
_cell.length_b   1.000
_cell.length_c   1.000
_cell.angle_alpha   90.00
_cell.angle_beta   90.00
_cell.angle_gamma   90.00
#
_symmetry.space_group_name_H-M   'P 1'
#
loop_
_entity.id
_entity.type
_entity.pdbx_description
1 polymer ?
#
loop_
_entity_poly.entity_id
_entity_poly.type
_entity_poly.pdbx_seq_one_letter_code
_entity_poly.pdbx_strand_id
1 'polypeptide(L)'
;MRLLTFSVALLSSTSLLFAQPEKELEKANEMYKNFSYVDAIKIYERIAQKGFVNQEMLQSLGNAYYYNAEYKKALPWYEQLFQEGKYKVKPEYYYRYAQTLKSVGDYTQADKMMAKFVELTNANDTRAALFEENKDYQTVIKNNSGRFQLNNASINTENSEYGTALYGDKIVFAGATDARKAKHGVSQWTGESFYDLYEAEHFDQKLGNRKPFSSSVNTQFNESTPVFTKDGNTMYFTRNNYVNKKLGSDIENTILLKILRATKDKNGNWGDIVEVPFNSDQYNVAHPALSPDEKYLYFASDMPGSFGNSDIFRVEILGDNQYGTPENLGNIINTAGRESFPYISKDNVLYYSSDGIPGLGGLDIFAAKFNADGSTSKPVNIGMPGNSADDDFCFVFNSDSKIGFLTSNRPGGKGKDDIYSFREDKPLLFSCQKNIKGIVKDAKTKAVIADAKVILSDKVMKEVSTDQSKTDGTFTFEKVNCNDSHYYLRGEKEKYETAEVNVTVGKDEVVYEILLNPRQVAIEKGMDLAKVFEIKEIKFDYNKANIRPDAEVELTKIVEVMREYPKMKIDIRSHTDSRGSDSYNLKLSERRAKATLEWIVKQGIERKRLTAKGYGETQLVNGCSNGVPCTEEEHQENRRSEFIVVAM
;
A
#
# COMPACT_ATOMS: atom_id res chain seq x y z
N MET A 1 -60.40 -40.24 16.53
CA MET A 1 -60.17 -38.78 16.58
C MET A 1 -59.09 -38.43 17.61
N ARG A 2 -57.84 -38.93 17.44
CA ARG A 2 -56.69 -38.66 18.35
C ARG A 2 -55.34 -38.69 17.64
N LEU A 3 -55.27 -38.41 16.33
CA LEU A 3 -54.04 -38.44 15.56
C LEU A 3 -53.69 -37.10 14.82
N LEU A 4 -54.49 -36.04 15.03
CA LEU A 4 -54.25 -34.74 14.34
C LEU A 4 -53.62 -33.63 15.22
N THR A 5 -53.46 -33.87 16.53
CA THR A 5 -52.98 -32.86 17.48
C THR A 5 -51.45 -32.90 17.70
N PHE A 6 -50.74 -33.96 17.28
CA PHE A 6 -49.28 -34.05 17.47
C PHE A 6 -48.44 -33.42 16.33
N SER A 7 -49.00 -33.28 15.14
CA SER A 7 -48.27 -32.72 13.99
C SER A 7 -48.19 -31.18 14.00
N VAL A 8 -49.13 -30.49 14.63
CA VAL A 8 -49.14 -29.02 14.71
C VAL A 8 -48.18 -28.51 15.79
N ALA A 9 -47.96 -29.26 16.87
CA ALA A 9 -47.04 -28.88 17.93
C ALA A 9 -45.55 -29.04 17.52
N LEU A 10 -45.21 -29.98 16.60
CA LEU A 10 -43.86 -30.17 16.10
C LEU A 10 -43.48 -29.10 15.06
N LEU A 11 -44.43 -28.64 14.24
CA LEU A 11 -44.21 -27.58 13.26
C LEU A 11 -44.08 -26.19 13.91
N SER A 12 -44.77 -25.94 15.03
CA SER A 12 -44.65 -24.68 15.76
C SER A 12 -43.40 -24.61 16.63
N SER A 13 -42.82 -25.73 17.08
CA SER A 13 -41.58 -25.75 17.84
C SER A 13 -40.34 -25.59 16.94
N THR A 14 -40.38 -26.08 15.70
CA THR A 14 -39.29 -25.86 14.73
C THR A 14 -39.26 -24.43 14.22
N SER A 15 -40.41 -23.79 13.99
CA SER A 15 -40.45 -22.37 13.58
C SER A 15 -39.99 -21.40 14.69
N LEU A 16 -40.22 -21.72 15.96
CA LEU A 16 -39.70 -20.95 17.10
C LEU A 16 -38.19 -21.11 17.30
N LEU A 17 -37.60 -22.25 16.95
CA LEU A 17 -36.16 -22.50 17.03
C LEU A 17 -35.37 -21.74 15.95
N PHE A 18 -35.95 -21.47 14.80
CA PHE A 18 -35.30 -20.67 13.72
C PHE A 18 -35.55 -19.15 13.86
N ALA A 19 -36.65 -18.74 14.46
CA ALA A 19 -37.01 -17.33 14.64
C ALA A 19 -36.13 -16.61 15.70
N GLN A 20 -35.51 -17.33 16.61
CA GLN A 20 -34.68 -16.74 17.67
C GLN A 20 -33.31 -16.26 17.18
N PRO A 21 -32.54 -17.01 16.35
CA PRO A 21 -31.29 -16.53 15.75
C PRO A 21 -31.49 -15.32 14.83
N GLU A 22 -32.59 -15.26 14.07
CA GLU A 22 -32.89 -14.14 13.17
C GLU A 22 -33.09 -12.83 13.93
N LYS A 23 -33.88 -12.83 15.03
CA LYS A 23 -34.05 -11.64 15.87
C LYS A 23 -32.77 -11.20 16.57
N GLU A 24 -31.93 -12.15 17.01
CA GLU A 24 -30.62 -11.84 17.58
C GLU A 24 -29.70 -11.22 16.51
N LEU A 25 -29.76 -11.69 15.26
CA LEU A 25 -29.00 -11.16 14.13
C LEU A 25 -29.45 -9.73 13.77
N GLU A 26 -30.77 -9.47 13.69
CA GLU A 26 -31.31 -8.13 13.46
C GLU A 26 -30.80 -7.14 14.52
N LYS A 27 -30.84 -7.53 15.79
CA LYS A 27 -30.32 -6.72 16.90
C LYS A 27 -28.81 -6.46 16.76
N ALA A 28 -28.03 -7.47 16.39
CA ALA A 28 -26.59 -7.31 16.18
C ALA A 28 -26.31 -6.38 15.00
N ASN A 29 -27.07 -6.49 13.90
CA ASN A 29 -26.97 -5.62 12.74
C ASN A 29 -27.32 -4.16 13.08
N GLU A 30 -28.33 -3.92 13.92
CA GLU A 30 -28.67 -2.59 14.42
C GLU A 30 -27.53 -2.01 15.26
N MET A 31 -26.99 -2.79 16.20
CA MET A 31 -25.83 -2.38 17.01
C MET A 31 -24.60 -2.07 16.13
N TYR A 32 -24.34 -2.91 15.13
CA TYR A 32 -23.24 -2.69 14.18
C TYR A 32 -23.42 -1.38 13.41
N LYS A 33 -24.63 -1.10 12.90
CA LYS A 33 -24.94 0.15 12.19
C LYS A 33 -24.76 1.39 13.08
N ASN A 34 -25.02 1.24 14.37
CA ASN A 34 -24.85 2.30 15.38
C ASN A 34 -23.43 2.32 15.98
N PHE A 35 -22.44 1.70 15.32
CA PHE A 35 -21.05 1.61 15.77
C PHE A 35 -20.86 0.99 17.16
N SER A 36 -21.86 0.26 17.67
CA SER A 36 -21.78 -0.47 18.93
C SER A 36 -21.09 -1.84 18.71
N TYR A 37 -19.84 -1.80 18.23
CA TYR A 37 -19.14 -2.98 17.75
C TYR A 37 -18.90 -4.01 18.84
N VAL A 38 -18.55 -3.59 20.06
CA VAL A 38 -18.29 -4.53 21.17
C VAL A 38 -19.51 -5.39 21.49
N ASP A 39 -20.70 -4.82 21.50
CA ASP A 39 -21.91 -5.56 21.79
C ASP A 39 -22.42 -6.35 20.57
N ALA A 40 -22.25 -5.81 19.37
CA ALA A 40 -22.55 -6.54 18.13
C ALA A 40 -21.69 -7.81 18.01
N ILE A 41 -20.39 -7.72 18.26
CA ILE A 41 -19.45 -8.87 18.27
C ILE A 41 -19.94 -9.97 19.19
N LYS A 42 -20.28 -9.65 20.44
CA LYS A 42 -20.77 -10.65 21.42
C LYS A 42 -22.00 -11.42 20.92
N ILE A 43 -22.91 -10.74 20.23
CA ILE A 43 -24.12 -11.36 19.70
C ILE A 43 -23.79 -12.19 18.46
N TYR A 44 -23.02 -11.66 17.52
CA TYR A 44 -22.62 -12.40 16.32
C TYR A 44 -21.87 -13.68 16.66
N GLU A 45 -20.89 -13.64 17.57
CA GLU A 45 -20.14 -14.82 18.01
C GLU A 45 -21.07 -15.88 18.67
N ARG A 46 -22.00 -15.44 19.51
CA ARG A 46 -22.98 -16.34 20.13
C ARG A 46 -23.88 -17.01 19.08
N ILE A 47 -24.28 -16.30 18.04
CA ILE A 47 -25.06 -16.84 16.91
C ILE A 47 -24.23 -17.83 16.11
N ALA A 48 -22.96 -17.50 15.83
CA ALA A 48 -22.02 -18.37 15.14
C ALA A 48 -21.78 -19.68 15.91
N GLN A 49 -21.60 -19.62 17.24
CA GLN A 49 -21.48 -20.81 18.10
C GLN A 49 -22.69 -21.72 18.06
N LYS A 50 -23.88 -21.18 17.78
CA LYS A 50 -25.10 -21.97 17.54
C LYS A 50 -25.20 -22.59 16.14
N GLY A 51 -24.17 -22.37 15.30
CA GLY A 51 -24.08 -22.90 13.93
C GLY A 51 -24.78 -22.06 12.86
N PHE A 52 -25.29 -20.87 13.20
CA PHE A 52 -25.90 -19.98 12.22
C PHE A 52 -24.86 -18.98 11.70
N VAL A 53 -24.54 -19.08 10.41
CA VAL A 53 -23.56 -18.23 9.72
C VAL A 53 -24.05 -17.88 8.32
N ASN A 54 -24.11 -16.61 8.00
CA ASN A 54 -24.41 -16.10 6.66
C ASN A 54 -23.40 -15.04 6.22
N GLN A 55 -23.46 -14.64 4.95
CA GLN A 55 -22.53 -13.68 4.36
C GLN A 55 -22.54 -12.33 5.10
N GLU A 56 -23.71 -11.78 5.40
CA GLU A 56 -23.86 -10.48 6.06
C GLU A 56 -23.22 -10.49 7.45
N MET A 57 -23.48 -11.56 8.22
CA MET A 57 -22.89 -11.71 9.55
C MET A 57 -21.35 -11.81 9.50
N LEU A 58 -20.81 -12.61 8.56
CA LEU A 58 -19.36 -12.73 8.37
C LEU A 58 -18.72 -11.38 8.02
N GLN A 59 -19.37 -10.62 7.14
CA GLN A 59 -18.93 -9.28 6.77
C GLN A 59 -18.96 -8.32 7.94
N SER A 60 -20.06 -8.27 8.68
CA SER A 60 -20.25 -7.35 9.81
C SER A 60 -19.33 -7.69 10.98
N LEU A 61 -19.19 -8.98 11.31
CA LEU A 61 -18.32 -9.42 12.39
C LEU A 61 -16.83 -9.25 12.05
N GLY A 62 -16.42 -9.61 10.84
CA GLY A 62 -15.08 -9.34 10.35
C GLY A 62 -14.75 -7.84 10.36
N ASN A 63 -15.67 -7.01 9.89
CA ASN A 63 -15.53 -5.55 9.91
C ASN A 63 -15.48 -4.98 11.34
N ALA A 64 -16.33 -5.47 12.26
CA ALA A 64 -16.35 -4.96 13.64
C ALA A 64 -15.00 -5.18 14.34
N TYR A 65 -14.36 -6.33 14.12
CA TYR A 65 -13.00 -6.59 14.57
C TYR A 65 -11.96 -5.75 13.82
N TYR A 66 -12.10 -5.63 12.48
CA TYR A 66 -11.21 -4.83 11.64
C TYR A 66 -11.17 -3.36 12.06
N TYR A 67 -12.34 -2.74 12.30
CA TYR A 67 -12.43 -1.35 12.72
C TYR A 67 -11.97 -1.10 14.17
N ASN A 68 -11.85 -2.15 14.96
CA ASN A 68 -11.22 -2.11 16.28
C ASN A 68 -9.71 -2.45 16.21
N ALA A 69 -9.13 -2.53 15.00
CA ALA A 69 -7.74 -2.93 14.77
C ALA A 69 -7.38 -4.31 15.38
N GLU A 70 -8.39 -5.16 15.63
CA GLU A 70 -8.23 -6.53 16.12
C GLU A 70 -8.12 -7.51 14.93
N TYR A 71 -7.17 -7.24 14.03
CA TYR A 71 -7.02 -7.94 12.74
C TYR A 71 -6.92 -9.46 12.87
N LYS A 72 -6.18 -9.97 13.87
CA LYS A 72 -6.05 -11.40 14.13
C LYS A 72 -7.37 -12.06 14.50
N LYS A 73 -8.30 -11.31 15.12
CA LYS A 73 -9.65 -11.78 15.41
C LYS A 73 -10.59 -11.64 14.22
N ALA A 74 -10.35 -10.67 13.33
CA ALA A 74 -11.11 -10.53 12.08
C ALA A 74 -10.79 -11.67 11.10
N LEU A 75 -9.56 -12.17 11.09
CA LEU A 75 -9.04 -13.15 10.14
C LEU A 75 -9.94 -14.38 9.95
N PRO A 76 -10.33 -15.16 10.98
CA PRO A 76 -11.13 -16.38 10.81
C PRO A 76 -12.51 -16.11 10.21
N TRP A 77 -13.07 -14.91 10.37
CA TRP A 77 -14.34 -14.53 9.80
C TRP A 77 -14.23 -14.18 8.32
N TYR A 78 -13.15 -13.50 7.94
CA TYR A 78 -12.86 -13.28 6.53
C TYR A 78 -12.45 -14.60 5.82
N GLU A 79 -11.69 -15.49 6.43
CA GLU A 79 -11.41 -16.82 5.88
C GLU A 79 -12.70 -17.57 5.53
N GLN A 80 -13.69 -17.56 6.44
CA GLN A 80 -15.00 -18.17 6.16
C GLN A 80 -15.77 -17.42 5.06
N LEU A 81 -15.68 -16.09 5.00
CA LEU A 81 -16.31 -15.27 3.96
C LEU A 81 -15.75 -15.60 2.57
N PHE A 82 -14.46 -15.91 2.49
CA PHE A 82 -13.75 -16.21 1.25
C PHE A 82 -13.71 -17.71 0.91
N GLN A 83 -14.49 -18.53 1.63
CA GLN A 83 -14.63 -19.94 1.31
C GLN A 83 -15.11 -20.12 -0.14
N GLU A 84 -14.34 -20.85 -0.95
CA GLU A 84 -14.49 -20.94 -2.40
C GLU A 84 -15.92 -21.30 -2.85
N GLY A 85 -16.45 -20.52 -3.79
CA GLY A 85 -17.76 -20.73 -4.40
C GLY A 85 -18.98 -20.43 -3.51
N LYS A 86 -18.78 -20.04 -2.24
CA LYS A 86 -19.90 -19.89 -1.29
C LYS A 86 -20.56 -18.51 -1.38
N TYR A 87 -19.79 -17.44 -1.56
CA TYR A 87 -20.33 -16.08 -1.52
C TYR A 87 -19.75 -15.20 -2.64
N LYS A 88 -20.55 -14.22 -3.10
CA LYS A 88 -20.07 -13.17 -4.01
C LYS A 88 -19.63 -11.99 -3.18
N VAL A 89 -18.32 -11.80 -3.05
CA VAL A 89 -17.70 -10.81 -2.18
C VAL A 89 -17.37 -9.53 -2.95
N LYS A 90 -17.68 -8.36 -2.38
CA LYS A 90 -17.33 -7.04 -2.97
C LYS A 90 -15.81 -6.80 -2.90
N PRO A 91 -15.23 -5.96 -3.81
CA PRO A 91 -13.80 -5.67 -3.84
C PRO A 91 -13.21 -5.24 -2.51
N GLU A 92 -13.88 -4.35 -1.78
CA GLU A 92 -13.43 -3.82 -0.50
C GLU A 92 -13.06 -4.89 0.53
N TYR A 93 -13.74 -6.04 0.53
CA TYR A 93 -13.43 -7.14 1.46
C TYR A 93 -12.12 -7.87 1.10
N TYR A 94 -11.73 -7.90 -0.18
CA TYR A 94 -10.42 -8.42 -0.59
C TYR A 94 -9.30 -7.56 -0.01
N TYR A 95 -9.48 -6.23 -0.04
CA TYR A 95 -8.57 -5.30 0.58
C TYR A 95 -8.45 -5.52 2.09
N ARG A 96 -9.57 -5.55 2.82
CA ARG A 96 -9.58 -5.77 4.28
C ARG A 96 -9.02 -7.13 4.67
N TYR A 97 -9.33 -8.16 3.91
CA TYR A 97 -8.76 -9.49 4.15
C TYR A 97 -7.25 -9.50 3.91
N ALA A 98 -6.74 -8.80 2.89
CA ALA A 98 -5.31 -8.64 2.70
C ALA A 98 -4.63 -7.96 3.91
N GLN A 99 -5.22 -6.91 4.47
CA GLN A 99 -4.69 -6.26 5.67
C GLN A 99 -4.69 -7.20 6.89
N THR A 100 -5.73 -8.01 7.08
CA THR A 100 -5.76 -9.00 8.18
C THR A 100 -4.73 -10.11 7.99
N LEU A 101 -4.46 -10.54 6.77
CA LEU A 101 -3.40 -11.52 6.45
C LEU A 101 -2.00 -10.97 6.76
N LYS A 102 -1.76 -9.68 6.48
CA LYS A 102 -0.50 -9.01 6.83
C LYS A 102 -0.26 -9.03 8.34
N SER A 103 -1.28 -8.83 9.17
CA SER A 103 -1.14 -8.82 10.64
C SER A 103 -0.66 -10.16 11.24
N VAL A 104 -0.74 -11.24 10.48
CA VAL A 104 -0.19 -12.56 10.85
C VAL A 104 1.06 -12.92 10.04
N GLY A 105 1.57 -11.99 9.23
CA GLY A 105 2.78 -12.16 8.43
C GLY A 105 2.59 -12.95 7.13
N ASP A 106 1.36 -13.30 6.75
CA ASP A 106 1.09 -14.01 5.49
C ASP A 106 0.97 -13.02 4.31
N TYR A 107 2.09 -12.38 3.99
CA TYR A 107 2.18 -11.44 2.86
C TYR A 107 1.91 -12.12 1.51
N THR A 108 2.20 -13.42 1.38
CA THR A 108 1.97 -14.15 0.13
C THR A 108 0.48 -14.25 -0.19
N GLN A 109 -0.35 -14.56 0.79
CA GLN A 109 -1.80 -14.59 0.57
C GLN A 109 -2.38 -13.18 0.53
N ALA A 110 -1.85 -12.24 1.33
CA ALA A 110 -2.25 -10.84 1.28
C ALA A 110 -2.08 -10.26 -0.13
N ASP A 111 -0.92 -10.49 -0.77
CA ASP A 111 -0.63 -10.01 -2.12
C ASP A 111 -1.56 -10.66 -3.19
N LYS A 112 -1.96 -11.93 -3.01
CA LYS A 112 -2.98 -12.56 -3.87
C LYS A 112 -4.36 -11.87 -3.71
N MET A 113 -4.73 -11.52 -2.49
CA MET A 113 -6.00 -10.79 -2.25
C MET A 113 -5.93 -9.38 -2.83
N MET A 114 -4.78 -8.70 -2.71
CA MET A 114 -4.55 -7.41 -3.35
C MET A 114 -4.59 -7.51 -4.88
N ALA A 115 -3.99 -8.53 -5.48
CA ALA A 115 -4.07 -8.75 -6.93
C ALA A 115 -5.53 -8.95 -7.39
N LYS A 116 -6.34 -9.65 -6.59
CA LYS A 116 -7.78 -9.81 -6.88
C LYS A 116 -8.55 -8.50 -6.69
N PHE A 117 -8.21 -7.70 -5.70
CA PHE A 117 -8.75 -6.36 -5.51
C PHE A 117 -8.47 -5.47 -6.74
N VAL A 118 -7.24 -5.47 -7.24
CA VAL A 118 -6.83 -4.76 -8.47
C VAL A 118 -7.65 -5.21 -9.67
N GLU A 119 -7.79 -6.52 -9.88
CA GLU A 119 -8.60 -7.10 -10.97
C GLU A 119 -10.05 -6.59 -10.93
N LEU A 120 -10.67 -6.61 -9.75
CA LEU A 120 -12.08 -6.25 -9.56
C LEU A 120 -12.35 -4.74 -9.65
N THR A 121 -11.37 -3.91 -9.30
CA THR A 121 -11.47 -2.44 -9.39
C THR A 121 -10.94 -1.88 -10.71
N ASN A 122 -10.35 -2.72 -11.59
CA ASN A 122 -9.66 -2.31 -12.82
C ASN A 122 -8.62 -1.21 -12.59
N ALA A 123 -7.96 -1.22 -11.44
CA ALA A 123 -7.01 -0.21 -10.97
C ALA A 123 -7.56 1.24 -10.93
N ASN A 124 -8.88 1.43 -10.91
CA ASN A 124 -9.49 2.74 -10.75
C ASN A 124 -9.42 3.24 -9.30
N ASP A 125 -9.19 2.35 -8.34
CA ASP A 125 -8.94 2.67 -6.94
C ASP A 125 -7.44 2.99 -6.77
N THR A 126 -7.11 4.09 -6.09
CA THR A 126 -5.71 4.51 -5.89
C THR A 126 -4.90 3.49 -5.11
N ARG A 127 -5.51 2.76 -4.17
CA ARG A 127 -4.87 1.67 -3.41
C ARG A 127 -4.44 0.53 -4.34
N ALA A 128 -5.30 0.19 -5.30
CA ALA A 128 -5.02 -0.82 -6.32
C ALA A 128 -3.92 -0.36 -7.28
N ALA A 129 -3.96 0.90 -7.74
CA ALA A 129 -2.95 1.47 -8.61
C ALA A 129 -1.57 1.50 -7.92
N LEU A 130 -1.52 1.98 -6.67
CA LEU A 130 -0.29 2.03 -5.87
C LEU A 130 0.30 0.63 -5.61
N PHE A 131 -0.54 -0.38 -5.38
CA PHE A 131 -0.07 -1.76 -5.23
C PHE A 131 0.54 -2.30 -6.53
N GLU A 132 -0.10 -2.07 -7.69
CA GLU A 132 0.45 -2.47 -9.00
C GLU A 132 1.79 -1.80 -9.31
N GLU A 133 1.94 -0.52 -8.95
CA GLU A 133 3.19 0.23 -9.14
C GLU A 133 4.31 -0.20 -8.19
N ASN A 134 3.98 -0.76 -7.01
CA ASN A 134 4.92 -1.02 -5.93
C ASN A 134 4.85 -2.46 -5.41
N LYS A 135 4.86 -3.45 -6.30
CA LYS A 135 4.81 -4.88 -5.92
C LYS A 135 6.00 -5.33 -5.07
N ASP A 136 7.10 -4.62 -5.12
CA ASP A 136 8.31 -4.84 -4.34
C ASP A 136 8.34 -4.06 -3.02
N TYR A 137 7.19 -3.50 -2.57
CA TYR A 137 7.07 -2.65 -1.39
C TYR A 137 7.76 -3.23 -0.14
N GLN A 138 7.68 -4.54 0.09
CA GLN A 138 8.33 -5.20 1.23
C GLN A 138 9.86 -5.04 1.19
N THR A 139 10.46 -5.15 0.00
CA THR A 139 11.90 -4.96 -0.19
C THR A 139 12.28 -3.50 0.06
N VAL A 140 11.49 -2.55 -0.46
CA VAL A 140 11.70 -1.11 -0.23
C VAL A 140 11.62 -0.78 1.26
N ILE A 141 10.58 -1.27 1.95
CA ILE A 141 10.42 -1.08 3.40
C ILE A 141 11.60 -1.69 4.17
N LYS A 142 12.01 -2.91 3.83
CA LYS A 142 13.17 -3.58 4.45
C LYS A 142 14.45 -2.76 4.29
N ASN A 143 14.68 -2.17 3.14
CA ASN A 143 15.86 -1.32 2.88
C ASN A 143 15.84 -0.04 3.73
N ASN A 144 14.66 0.48 4.04
CA ASN A 144 14.47 1.64 4.92
C ASN A 144 14.46 1.28 6.41
N SER A 145 14.51 0.02 6.78
CA SER A 145 14.40 -0.45 8.16
C SER A 145 15.69 -0.28 8.99
N GLY A 146 15.60 -0.43 10.31
CA GLY A 146 16.73 -0.33 11.24
C GLY A 146 17.19 1.11 11.50
N ARG A 147 16.23 2.04 11.50
CA ARG A 147 16.47 3.48 11.69
C ARG A 147 16.20 3.94 13.11
N PHE A 148 15.36 3.22 13.84
CA PHE A 148 14.86 3.60 15.14
C PHE A 148 15.19 2.55 16.20
N GLN A 149 15.49 3.02 17.42
CA GLN A 149 15.46 2.20 18.63
C GLN A 149 14.18 2.53 19.38
N LEU A 150 13.26 1.56 19.49
CA LEU A 150 11.96 1.72 20.14
C LEU A 150 11.96 1.17 21.55
N ASN A 151 11.30 1.90 22.46
CA ASN A 151 11.03 1.45 23.82
C ASN A 151 9.55 1.67 24.16
N ASN A 152 8.87 0.66 24.71
CA ASN A 152 7.52 0.83 25.25
C ASN A 152 7.55 1.83 26.41
N ALA A 153 6.72 2.87 26.36
CA ALA A 153 6.75 3.96 27.32
C ALA A 153 6.28 3.50 28.71
N SER A 154 6.96 3.99 29.76
CA SER A 154 6.65 3.64 31.16
C SER A 154 5.25 4.06 31.59
N ILE A 155 4.67 5.08 30.95
CA ILE A 155 3.35 5.65 31.22
C ILE A 155 2.19 4.79 30.72
N ASN A 156 2.44 3.85 29.81
CA ASN A 156 1.41 2.97 29.27
C ASN A 156 0.80 2.09 30.37
N THR A 157 -0.50 1.81 30.23
CA THR A 157 -1.28 0.99 31.17
C THR A 157 -1.86 -0.25 30.44
N GLU A 158 -2.82 -0.92 31.03
CA GLU A 158 -3.59 -2.00 30.38
C GLU A 158 -4.67 -1.48 29.42
N ASN A 159 -4.84 -0.16 29.33
CA ASN A 159 -5.77 0.52 28.44
C ASN A 159 -5.00 1.18 27.29
N SER A 160 -5.70 1.91 26.42
CA SER A 160 -5.03 2.63 25.32
C SER A 160 -4.44 3.97 25.78
N GLU A 161 -3.22 4.23 25.33
CA GLU A 161 -2.54 5.53 25.37
C GLU A 161 -2.03 5.89 23.95
N TYR A 162 -2.37 7.11 23.45
CA TYR A 162 -1.98 7.53 22.09
C TYR A 162 -1.92 9.06 21.92
N GLY A 163 -1.51 9.51 20.73
CA GLY A 163 -1.65 10.92 20.34
C GLY A 163 -0.73 11.87 21.09
N THR A 164 0.54 11.50 21.20
CA THR A 164 1.57 12.29 21.93
C THR A 164 1.86 13.60 21.23
N ALA A 165 1.93 14.70 22.01
CA ALA A 165 2.44 16.00 21.61
C ALA A 165 3.60 16.43 22.51
N LEU A 166 4.61 17.07 21.93
CA LEU A 166 5.71 17.68 22.68
C LEU A 166 5.26 19.04 23.23
N TYR A 167 5.50 19.29 24.53
CA TYR A 167 5.09 20.51 25.22
C TYR A 167 6.15 20.95 26.26
N GLY A 168 7.14 21.71 25.80
CA GLY A 168 8.30 22.06 26.62
C GLY A 168 9.09 20.82 27.05
N ASP A 169 9.25 20.64 28.36
CA ASP A 169 9.88 19.47 29.00
C ASP A 169 8.88 18.34 29.29
N LYS A 170 7.67 18.44 28.76
CA LYS A 170 6.60 17.46 28.93
C LYS A 170 6.14 16.91 27.60
N ILE A 171 5.47 15.77 27.70
CA ILE A 171 4.56 15.28 26.66
C ILE A 171 3.12 15.40 27.16
N VAL A 172 2.20 15.64 26.22
CA VAL A 172 0.75 15.54 26.46
C VAL A 172 0.17 14.50 25.52
N PHE A 173 -0.68 13.62 26.03
CA PHE A 173 -1.19 12.47 25.30
C PHE A 173 -2.59 12.10 25.76
N ALA A 174 -3.35 11.39 24.93
CA ALA A 174 -4.64 10.83 25.27
C ALA A 174 -4.48 9.48 25.97
N GLY A 175 -5.29 9.21 26.97
CA GLY A 175 -5.28 7.92 27.66
C GLY A 175 -6.65 7.52 28.18
N ALA A 176 -6.98 6.23 28.07
CA ALA A 176 -8.14 5.64 28.71
C ALA A 176 -7.86 5.29 30.18
N THR A 177 -8.92 5.12 30.95
CA THR A 177 -8.87 4.61 32.32
C THR A 177 -9.53 3.24 32.36
N ASP A 178 -9.32 2.49 33.46
CA ASP A 178 -10.01 1.22 33.66
C ASP A 178 -11.54 1.40 33.50
N ALA A 179 -12.14 0.69 32.56
CA ALA A 179 -13.56 0.79 32.22
C ALA A 179 -14.47 0.61 33.46
N ARG A 180 -14.03 -0.18 34.44
CA ARG A 180 -14.77 -0.39 35.71
C ARG A 180 -14.77 0.84 36.63
N LYS A 181 -13.83 1.76 36.40
CA LYS A 181 -13.68 3.02 37.16
C LYS A 181 -14.14 4.22 36.36
N ALA A 182 -14.59 4.03 35.13
CA ALA A 182 -15.01 5.09 34.23
C ALA A 182 -16.24 5.81 34.78
N LYS A 183 -16.10 7.09 35.13
CA LYS A 183 -17.18 7.93 35.68
C LYS A 183 -18.29 8.20 34.65
N HIS A 184 -17.94 8.22 33.39
CA HIS A 184 -18.80 8.66 32.28
C HIS A 184 -19.20 7.51 31.32
N GLY A 185 -18.97 6.25 31.74
CA GLY A 185 -19.27 5.09 30.92
C GLY A 185 -18.12 4.69 29.99
N VAL A 186 -18.43 3.86 29.01
CA VAL A 186 -17.47 3.31 28.05
C VAL A 186 -17.95 3.54 26.62
N SER A 187 -17.00 3.66 25.72
CA SER A 187 -17.24 3.70 24.27
C SER A 187 -17.85 2.37 23.81
N GLN A 188 -18.96 2.41 23.12
CA GLN A 188 -19.56 1.22 22.53
C GLN A 188 -18.77 0.68 21.33
N TRP A 189 -17.91 1.51 20.75
CA TRP A 189 -17.00 1.13 19.68
C TRP A 189 -15.85 0.26 20.23
N THR A 190 -15.08 0.76 21.22
CA THR A 190 -13.85 0.13 21.71
C THR A 190 -14.04 -0.69 22.99
N GLY A 191 -15.09 -0.42 23.77
CA GLY A 191 -15.28 -0.98 25.11
C GLY A 191 -14.40 -0.35 26.21
N GLU A 192 -13.62 0.66 25.87
CA GLU A 192 -12.77 1.40 26.81
C GLU A 192 -13.49 2.66 27.36
N SER A 193 -12.99 3.23 28.44
CA SER A 193 -13.47 4.56 28.89
C SER A 193 -13.20 5.59 27.79
N PHE A 194 -13.91 6.70 27.83
CA PHE A 194 -13.54 7.87 27.02
C PHE A 194 -12.14 8.35 27.41
N TYR A 195 -11.42 8.92 26.43
CA TYR A 195 -10.04 9.34 26.57
C TYR A 195 -9.97 10.75 27.15
N ASP A 196 -9.15 10.91 28.19
CA ASP A 196 -8.73 12.19 28.74
C ASP A 196 -7.31 12.54 28.28
N LEU A 197 -6.97 13.85 28.26
CA LEU A 197 -5.60 14.27 28.10
C LEU A 197 -4.83 14.15 29.43
N TYR A 198 -3.63 13.56 29.33
CA TYR A 198 -2.66 13.45 30.42
C TYR A 198 -1.37 14.16 30.03
N GLU A 199 -0.56 14.53 31.03
CA GLU A 199 0.80 15.01 30.84
C GLU A 199 1.80 14.12 31.59
N ALA A 200 3.04 14.06 31.10
CA ALA A 200 4.17 13.49 31.80
C ALA A 200 5.44 14.27 31.46
N GLU A 201 6.32 14.47 32.44
CA GLU A 201 7.65 15.01 32.21
C GLU A 201 8.46 14.03 31.36
N HIS A 202 9.28 14.53 30.44
CA HIS A 202 10.17 13.68 29.67
C HIS A 202 11.61 14.20 29.73
N PHE A 203 12.52 13.26 29.91
CA PHE A 203 13.95 13.51 29.82
C PHE A 203 14.57 12.39 28.98
N ASP A 204 15.07 12.74 27.81
CA ASP A 204 15.47 11.75 26.80
C ASP A 204 14.28 10.84 26.46
N GLN A 205 14.43 9.52 26.48
CA GLN A 205 13.34 8.55 26.28
C GLN A 205 12.63 8.15 27.58
N LYS A 206 13.03 8.71 28.72
CA LYS A 206 12.43 8.42 30.03
C LYS A 206 11.26 9.36 30.31
N LEU A 207 10.16 8.79 30.77
CA LEU A 207 8.95 9.50 31.13
C LEU A 207 8.70 9.42 32.64
N GLY A 208 8.27 10.56 33.20
CA GLY A 208 7.77 10.64 34.57
C GLY A 208 6.39 10.00 34.74
N ASN A 209 5.80 10.16 35.90
CA ASN A 209 4.45 9.68 36.16
C ASN A 209 3.41 10.52 35.42
N ARG A 210 2.42 9.85 34.83
CA ARG A 210 1.29 10.52 34.17
C ARG A 210 0.41 11.25 35.18
N LYS A 211 -0.04 12.45 34.83
CA LYS A 211 -1.00 13.28 35.57
C LYS A 211 -2.09 13.75 34.63
N PRO A 212 -3.35 13.97 35.09
CA PRO A 212 -4.37 14.63 34.27
C PRO A 212 -3.86 15.99 33.80
N PHE A 213 -4.08 16.31 32.52
CA PHE A 213 -3.57 17.55 31.92
C PHE A 213 -4.31 18.79 32.42
N SER A 214 -5.63 18.87 32.20
CA SER A 214 -6.45 20.02 32.62
C SER A 214 -7.91 19.63 32.76
N SER A 215 -8.51 20.00 33.90
CA SER A 215 -9.94 19.80 34.17
C SER A 215 -10.87 20.72 33.38
N SER A 216 -10.36 21.81 32.80
CA SER A 216 -11.13 22.67 31.89
C SER A 216 -11.16 22.13 30.47
N VAL A 217 -10.18 21.30 30.10
CA VAL A 217 -10.08 20.67 28.79
C VAL A 217 -10.77 19.30 28.77
N ASN A 218 -10.45 18.44 29.73
CA ASN A 218 -11.04 17.10 29.82
C ASN A 218 -12.54 17.17 30.14
N THR A 219 -13.35 16.39 29.42
CA THR A 219 -14.81 16.35 29.58
C THR A 219 -15.29 14.91 29.84
N GLN A 220 -16.55 14.64 29.58
CA GLN A 220 -17.12 13.29 29.64
C GLN A 220 -17.01 12.52 28.32
N PHE A 221 -16.36 13.08 27.31
CA PHE A 221 -16.15 12.51 25.98
C PHE A 221 -14.65 12.43 25.67
N ASN A 222 -14.29 11.97 24.48
CA ASN A 222 -12.89 11.83 24.11
C ASN A 222 -12.24 13.19 23.86
N GLU A 223 -11.09 13.42 24.45
CA GLU A 223 -10.09 14.42 24.07
C GLU A 223 -8.81 13.72 23.64
N SER A 224 -8.25 14.13 22.49
CA SER A 224 -7.05 13.47 21.96
C SER A 224 -6.21 14.39 21.06
N THR A 225 -5.05 13.90 20.68
CA THR A 225 -4.14 14.47 19.67
C THR A 225 -3.97 15.98 19.79
N PRO A 226 -3.47 16.48 20.93
CA PRO A 226 -3.21 17.91 21.08
C PRO A 226 -2.00 18.33 20.26
N VAL A 227 -1.96 19.61 19.86
CA VAL A 227 -0.75 20.29 19.35
C VAL A 227 -0.68 21.68 19.94
N PHE A 228 0.52 22.13 20.25
CA PHE A 228 0.75 23.40 20.93
C PHE A 228 1.53 24.37 20.04
N THR A 229 1.21 25.67 20.16
CA THR A 229 2.07 26.72 19.62
C THR A 229 3.41 26.76 20.36
N LYS A 230 4.45 27.29 19.72
CA LYS A 230 5.81 27.37 20.28
C LYS A 230 5.89 28.14 21.59
N ASP A 231 5.05 29.16 21.73
CA ASP A 231 4.94 29.93 22.97
C ASP A 231 4.19 29.19 24.09
N GLY A 232 3.58 28.02 23.75
CA GLY A 232 2.84 27.19 24.69
C GLY A 232 1.54 27.81 25.21
N ASN A 233 1.00 28.85 24.56
CA ASN A 233 -0.18 29.55 25.01
C ASN A 233 -1.47 29.19 24.27
N THR A 234 -1.34 28.57 23.09
CA THR A 234 -2.47 28.05 22.30
C THR A 234 -2.32 26.57 22.10
N MET A 235 -3.42 25.84 22.18
CA MET A 235 -3.51 24.39 21.89
C MET A 235 -4.66 24.14 20.93
N TYR A 236 -4.43 23.30 19.94
CA TYR A 236 -5.49 22.67 19.15
C TYR A 236 -5.58 21.21 19.56
N PHE A 237 -6.78 20.65 19.62
CA PHE A 237 -6.98 19.25 20.01
C PHE A 237 -8.26 18.68 19.41
N THR A 238 -8.34 17.39 19.29
CA THR A 238 -9.53 16.69 18.82
C THR A 238 -10.45 16.37 19.99
N ARG A 239 -11.76 16.56 19.80
CA ARG A 239 -12.83 16.16 20.72
C ARG A 239 -14.02 15.62 19.94
N ASN A 240 -14.81 14.73 20.55
CA ASN A 240 -16.17 14.48 20.05
C ASN A 240 -16.97 15.79 19.95
N ASN A 241 -17.99 15.83 19.10
CA ASN A 241 -18.85 17.00 18.92
C ASN A 241 -19.59 17.38 20.22
N TYR A 242 -18.84 17.84 21.21
CA TYR A 242 -19.33 18.31 22.51
C TYR A 242 -18.75 19.70 22.80
N VAL A 243 -19.59 20.71 22.58
CA VAL A 243 -19.20 22.11 22.65
C VAL A 243 -20.25 22.90 23.46
N ASN A 244 -19.81 23.80 24.33
CA ASN A 244 -20.70 24.58 25.19
C ASN A 244 -21.71 23.72 25.97
N LYS A 245 -21.27 22.55 26.46
CA LYS A 245 -22.08 21.56 27.19
C LYS A 245 -23.24 20.97 26.37
N LYS A 246 -23.16 21.03 25.04
CA LYS A 246 -24.13 20.45 24.13
C LYS A 246 -23.44 19.38 23.29
N LEU A 247 -24.08 18.23 23.15
CA LEU A 247 -23.67 17.16 22.25
C LEU A 247 -24.34 17.38 20.90
N GLY A 248 -23.55 17.46 19.85
CA GLY A 248 -24.03 17.53 18.47
C GLY A 248 -23.86 16.18 17.75
N SER A 249 -24.59 16.00 16.68
CA SER A 249 -24.51 14.83 15.81
C SER A 249 -24.84 15.21 14.37
N ASP A 250 -24.50 14.32 13.43
CA ASP A 250 -24.93 14.43 12.05
C ASP A 250 -26.42 14.06 11.87
N ILE A 251 -26.86 14.01 10.62
CA ILE A 251 -28.26 13.65 10.27
C ILE A 251 -28.61 12.18 10.59
N GLU A 252 -27.59 11.32 10.76
CA GLU A 252 -27.73 9.90 11.12
C GLU A 252 -27.56 9.66 12.62
N ASN A 253 -27.48 10.73 13.43
CA ASN A 253 -27.21 10.73 14.87
C ASN A 253 -25.82 10.19 15.25
N THR A 254 -24.85 10.29 14.36
CA THR A 254 -23.45 9.96 14.66
C THR A 254 -22.75 11.16 15.30
N ILE A 255 -22.03 10.91 16.39
CA ILE A 255 -21.22 11.93 17.07
C ILE A 255 -19.85 11.98 16.40
N LEU A 256 -19.61 12.99 15.58
CA LEU A 256 -18.39 13.17 14.82
C LEU A 256 -17.29 13.87 15.63
N LEU A 257 -16.07 13.91 15.08
CA LEU A 257 -14.91 14.54 15.68
C LEU A 257 -14.78 15.99 15.22
N LYS A 258 -14.37 16.86 16.14
CA LYS A 258 -14.10 18.29 15.89
C LYS A 258 -12.74 18.69 16.43
N ILE A 259 -12.10 19.65 15.79
CA ILE A 259 -10.95 20.35 16.33
C ILE A 259 -11.42 21.55 17.14
N LEU A 260 -10.88 21.68 18.33
CA LEU A 260 -11.09 22.80 19.24
C LEU A 260 -9.77 23.53 19.47
N ARG A 261 -9.86 24.83 19.64
CA ARG A 261 -8.76 25.70 20.04
C ARG A 261 -8.96 26.12 21.48
N ALA A 262 -7.94 25.98 22.31
CA ALA A 262 -7.91 26.47 23.69
C ALA A 262 -6.75 27.46 23.87
N THR A 263 -6.92 28.48 24.70
CA THR A 263 -5.86 29.42 25.06
C THR A 263 -5.67 29.48 26.57
N LYS A 264 -4.48 29.90 27.01
CA LYS A 264 -4.20 30.16 28.41
C LYS A 264 -4.66 31.53 28.84
N ASP A 265 -5.23 31.59 30.05
CA ASP A 265 -5.50 32.85 30.74
C ASP A 265 -4.20 33.48 31.31
N LYS A 266 -4.33 34.67 31.93
CA LYS A 266 -3.21 35.37 32.56
C LYS A 266 -2.53 34.59 33.70
N ASN A 267 -3.19 33.59 34.26
CA ASN A 267 -2.69 32.74 35.33
C ASN A 267 -2.08 31.43 34.80
N GLY A 268 -2.06 31.24 33.49
CA GLY A 268 -1.55 30.04 32.84
C GLY A 268 -2.55 28.86 32.80
N ASN A 269 -3.81 29.08 33.14
CA ASN A 269 -4.83 28.03 33.07
C ASN A 269 -5.40 27.94 31.66
N TRP A 270 -5.62 26.74 31.19
CA TRP A 270 -6.30 26.48 29.92
C TRP A 270 -7.78 26.87 30.01
N GLY A 271 -8.26 27.62 29.02
CA GLY A 271 -9.65 28.09 28.93
C GLY A 271 -9.94 28.58 27.51
N ASP A 272 -10.98 29.44 27.38
CA ASP A 272 -11.40 30.00 26.08
C ASP A 272 -11.44 28.96 24.95
N ILE A 273 -12.20 27.87 25.20
CA ILE A 273 -12.27 26.74 24.29
C ILE A 273 -13.32 27.02 23.24
N VAL A 274 -12.89 27.15 21.99
CA VAL A 274 -13.75 27.47 20.85
C VAL A 274 -13.56 26.48 19.71
N GLU A 275 -14.59 26.27 18.90
CA GLU A 275 -14.48 25.50 17.65
C GLU A 275 -13.70 26.28 16.61
N VAL A 276 -12.95 25.54 15.75
CA VAL A 276 -12.43 26.11 14.51
C VAL A 276 -13.57 26.26 13.49
N PRO A 277 -13.59 27.34 12.68
CA PRO A 277 -14.74 27.64 11.82
C PRO A 277 -15.01 26.63 10.69
N PHE A 278 -14.04 25.81 10.33
CA PHE A 278 -14.16 24.79 9.30
C PHE A 278 -14.61 23.40 9.81
N ASN A 279 -14.95 23.30 11.11
CA ASN A 279 -15.67 22.12 11.63
C ASN A 279 -17.08 22.02 11.03
N SER A 280 -17.64 20.83 11.04
CA SER A 280 -19.00 20.54 10.61
C SER A 280 -19.67 19.52 11.53
N ASP A 281 -21.00 19.49 11.54
CA ASP A 281 -21.75 18.38 12.12
C ASP A 281 -21.94 17.22 11.11
N GLN A 282 -21.45 17.34 9.86
CA GLN A 282 -21.68 16.35 8.79
C GLN A 282 -20.41 15.63 8.34
N TYR A 283 -19.24 15.99 8.85
CA TYR A 283 -17.96 15.33 8.59
C TYR A 283 -17.00 15.50 9.77
N ASN A 284 -16.03 14.61 9.85
CA ASN A 284 -14.99 14.65 10.87
C ASN A 284 -13.92 15.68 10.53
N VAL A 285 -13.43 16.39 11.55
CA VAL A 285 -12.22 17.20 11.49
C VAL A 285 -11.39 16.86 12.72
N ALA A 286 -10.21 16.24 12.54
CA ALA A 286 -9.48 15.63 13.64
C ALA A 286 -7.95 15.69 13.44
N HIS A 287 -7.22 15.38 14.50
CA HIS A 287 -5.77 15.18 14.50
C HIS A 287 -4.99 16.41 14.00
N PRO A 288 -5.08 17.55 14.70
CA PRO A 288 -4.42 18.79 14.30
C PRO A 288 -2.89 18.69 14.40
N ALA A 289 -2.19 19.33 13.45
CA ALA A 289 -0.76 19.55 13.50
C ALA A 289 -0.40 20.94 12.96
N LEU A 290 0.57 21.60 13.56
CA LEU A 290 1.01 22.93 13.13
C LEU A 290 2.21 22.83 12.19
N SER A 291 2.27 23.72 11.18
CA SER A 291 3.51 23.91 10.43
C SER A 291 4.61 24.49 11.33
N PRO A 292 5.90 24.28 11.00
CA PRO A 292 7.00 24.81 11.81
C PRO A 292 7.01 26.33 11.95
N ASP A 293 6.42 27.06 11.02
CA ASP A 293 6.26 28.53 11.09
C ASP A 293 4.92 29.00 11.66
N GLU A 294 4.07 28.03 12.07
CA GLU A 294 2.73 28.22 12.63
C GLU A 294 1.74 28.97 11.73
N LYS A 295 2.03 29.02 10.42
CA LYS A 295 1.13 29.63 9.45
C LYS A 295 0.02 28.70 8.97
N TYR A 296 0.21 27.39 9.08
CA TYR A 296 -0.73 26.40 8.62
C TYR A 296 -1.10 25.42 9.72
N LEU A 297 -2.37 25.08 9.79
CA LEU A 297 -2.90 23.96 10.56
C LEU A 297 -3.21 22.82 9.59
N TYR A 298 -2.59 21.66 9.80
CA TYR A 298 -2.85 20.41 9.10
C TYR A 298 -3.80 19.57 9.93
N PHE A 299 -4.65 18.78 9.28
CA PHE A 299 -5.62 17.93 9.95
C PHE A 299 -6.11 16.81 9.04
N ALA A 300 -6.73 15.78 9.63
CA ALA A 300 -7.43 14.72 8.90
C ALA A 300 -8.92 15.00 8.83
N SER A 301 -9.56 14.75 7.69
CA SER A 301 -10.98 14.95 7.49
C SER A 301 -11.55 14.10 6.35
N ASP A 302 -12.82 13.74 6.47
CA ASP A 302 -13.67 13.16 5.43
C ASP A 302 -14.61 14.21 4.81
N MET A 303 -14.24 15.50 4.88
CA MET A 303 -15.00 16.62 4.32
C MET A 303 -15.14 16.50 2.79
N PRO A 304 -16.13 17.19 2.17
CA PRO A 304 -16.28 17.22 0.72
C PRO A 304 -14.97 17.58 0.00
N GLY A 305 -14.59 16.76 -0.97
CA GLY A 305 -13.32 16.87 -1.69
C GLY A 305 -12.25 15.87 -1.24
N SER A 306 -12.56 14.99 -0.28
CA SER A 306 -11.70 13.86 0.07
C SER A 306 -11.68 12.81 -1.05
N PHE A 307 -10.51 12.18 -1.24
CA PHE A 307 -10.30 11.04 -2.15
C PHE A 307 -10.74 9.72 -1.53
N GLY A 308 -10.62 9.61 -0.19
CA GLY A 308 -10.84 8.37 0.55
C GLY A 308 -11.72 8.53 1.79
N ASN A 309 -11.49 7.63 2.75
CA ASN A 309 -12.26 7.60 4.00
C ASN A 309 -11.84 8.74 4.97
N SER A 310 -10.61 9.18 4.89
CA SER A 310 -10.13 10.44 5.47
C SER A 310 -8.86 10.86 4.75
N ASP A 311 -8.70 12.15 4.53
CA ASP A 311 -7.58 12.78 3.83
C ASP A 311 -6.87 13.79 4.73
N ILE A 312 -5.59 14.04 4.46
CA ILE A 312 -4.88 15.15 5.07
C ILE A 312 -5.19 16.44 4.30
N PHE A 313 -5.66 17.43 5.05
CA PHE A 313 -5.91 18.79 4.61
C PHE A 313 -4.97 19.76 5.34
N ARG A 314 -4.84 20.96 4.81
CA ARG A 314 -4.25 22.10 5.50
C ARG A 314 -5.13 23.34 5.38
N VAL A 315 -4.98 24.26 6.32
CA VAL A 315 -5.64 25.58 6.28
C VAL A 315 -4.67 26.65 6.77
N GLU A 316 -4.67 27.81 6.14
CA GLU A 316 -3.88 28.97 6.60
C GLU A 316 -4.48 29.56 7.89
N ILE A 317 -3.63 29.87 8.86
CA ILE A 317 -4.00 30.53 10.13
C ILE A 317 -3.83 32.03 9.93
N LEU A 318 -4.94 32.77 9.94
CA LEU A 318 -4.96 34.22 9.73
C LEU A 318 -4.93 35.02 11.05
N GLY A 319 -4.95 34.31 12.19
CA GLY A 319 -4.99 34.89 13.54
C GLY A 319 -6.41 34.97 14.14
N ASP A 320 -6.51 35.11 15.45
CA ASP A 320 -7.78 35.32 16.18
C ASP A 320 -8.92 34.34 15.85
N ASN A 321 -8.60 33.05 15.73
CA ASN A 321 -9.51 31.98 15.27
C ASN A 321 -10.09 32.22 13.86
N GLN A 322 -9.36 32.94 13.02
CA GLN A 322 -9.65 33.14 11.60
C GLN A 322 -8.72 32.26 10.74
N TYR A 323 -9.28 31.67 9.71
CA TYR A 323 -8.57 30.72 8.86
C TYR A 323 -8.94 30.96 7.39
N GLY A 324 -8.06 30.55 6.49
CA GLY A 324 -8.33 30.46 5.06
C GLY A 324 -9.33 29.36 4.73
N THR A 325 -9.39 28.99 3.45
CA THR A 325 -10.16 27.83 2.98
C THR A 325 -9.32 26.56 3.15
N PRO A 326 -9.86 25.47 3.72
CA PRO A 326 -9.18 24.18 3.76
C PRO A 326 -8.79 23.68 2.36
N GLU A 327 -7.55 23.22 2.22
CA GLU A 327 -6.98 22.66 0.99
C GLU A 327 -6.63 21.19 1.20
N ASN A 328 -7.13 20.29 0.33
CA ASN A 328 -6.71 18.90 0.29
C ASN A 328 -5.25 18.83 -0.22
N LEU A 329 -4.38 18.04 0.41
CA LEU A 329 -2.97 17.92 0.00
C LEU A 329 -2.77 17.15 -1.33
N GLY A 330 -3.83 16.65 -1.93
CA GLY A 330 -3.81 16.01 -3.24
C GLY A 330 -3.37 14.55 -3.21
N ASN A 331 -3.41 13.94 -4.38
CA ASN A 331 -3.25 12.49 -4.58
C ASN A 331 -1.81 11.96 -4.45
N ILE A 332 -0.83 12.81 -4.20
CA ILE A 332 0.53 12.37 -3.81
C ILE A 332 0.51 11.89 -2.36
N ILE A 333 -0.26 12.55 -1.51
CA ILE A 333 -0.38 12.26 -0.08
C ILE A 333 -1.59 11.37 0.19
N ASN A 334 -2.75 11.74 -0.35
CA ASN A 334 -4.04 11.14 -0.05
C ASN A 334 -4.43 10.04 -1.05
N THR A 335 -5.11 9.02 -0.55
CA THR A 335 -5.50 7.82 -1.32
C THR A 335 -7.01 7.55 -1.17
N ALA A 336 -7.50 6.44 -1.69
CA ALA A 336 -8.85 5.96 -1.39
C ALA A 336 -8.95 5.25 -0.01
N GLY A 337 -7.84 5.15 0.72
CA GLY A 337 -7.76 4.63 2.08
C GLY A 337 -8.06 5.69 3.15
N ARG A 338 -7.36 5.59 4.26
CA ARG A 338 -7.39 6.55 5.36
C ARG A 338 -6.01 7.16 5.52
N GLU A 339 -5.93 8.49 5.46
CA GLU A 339 -4.77 9.27 5.86
C GLU A 339 -5.12 10.04 7.13
N SER A 340 -4.30 9.88 8.17
CA SER A 340 -4.57 10.42 9.50
C SER A 340 -3.30 10.80 10.26
N PHE A 341 -3.46 11.46 11.38
CA PHE A 341 -2.40 11.80 12.34
C PHE A 341 -1.21 12.52 11.69
N PRO A 342 -1.43 13.66 11.01
CA PRO A 342 -0.34 14.44 10.43
C PRO A 342 0.57 15.02 11.53
N TYR A 343 1.86 15.09 11.20
CA TYR A 343 2.87 15.81 11.97
C TYR A 343 3.88 16.43 11.01
N ILE A 344 4.19 17.72 11.18
CA ILE A 344 5.18 18.43 10.35
C ILE A 344 6.44 18.66 11.17
N SER A 345 7.56 18.06 10.74
CA SER A 345 8.84 18.29 11.40
C SER A 345 9.43 19.66 11.07
N LYS A 346 10.40 20.11 11.88
CA LYS A 346 11.17 21.35 11.66
C LYS A 346 11.79 21.44 10.25
N ASP A 347 12.09 20.28 9.64
CA ASP A 347 12.71 20.19 8.32
C ASP A 347 11.68 20.11 7.17
N ASN A 348 10.44 20.50 7.42
CA ASN A 348 9.30 20.47 6.50
C ASN A 348 9.01 19.05 5.94
N VAL A 349 9.12 18.04 6.79
CA VAL A 349 8.69 16.68 6.49
C VAL A 349 7.34 16.42 7.13
N LEU A 350 6.35 16.10 6.32
CA LEU A 350 5.06 15.59 6.77
C LEU A 350 5.22 14.10 7.11
N TYR A 351 4.96 13.72 8.35
CA TYR A 351 4.71 12.35 8.77
C TYR A 351 3.20 12.17 8.96
N TYR A 352 2.68 11.06 8.52
CA TYR A 352 1.25 10.73 8.64
C TYR A 352 1.05 9.23 8.55
N SER A 353 -0.10 8.75 8.99
CA SER A 353 -0.42 7.32 8.93
C SER A 353 -1.41 7.06 7.82
N SER A 354 -1.17 6.01 7.05
CA SER A 354 -2.02 5.58 5.94
C SER A 354 -2.21 4.07 5.91
N ASP A 355 -3.43 3.62 5.59
CA ASP A 355 -3.70 2.24 5.20
C ASP A 355 -3.85 2.10 3.68
N GLY A 356 -3.86 3.19 2.92
CA GLY A 356 -4.05 3.18 1.47
C GLY A 356 -2.79 2.96 0.66
N ILE A 357 -1.61 3.27 1.20
CA ILE A 357 -0.31 3.05 0.56
C ILE A 357 0.19 1.64 0.93
N PRO A 358 0.82 0.88 0.00
CA PRO A 358 1.38 -0.43 0.33
C PRO A 358 2.34 -0.39 1.52
N GLY A 359 1.99 -1.10 2.59
CA GLY A 359 2.66 -1.10 3.87
C GLY A 359 2.75 -2.49 4.49
N LEU A 360 3.22 -2.55 5.75
CA LEU A 360 3.40 -3.81 6.49
C LEU A 360 2.08 -4.38 7.02
N GLY A 361 1.10 -3.53 7.31
CA GLY A 361 -0.23 -3.94 7.78
C GLY A 361 -0.91 -2.84 8.60
N GLY A 362 -2.24 -2.81 8.60
CA GLY A 362 -2.99 -1.76 9.29
C GLY A 362 -2.63 -0.36 8.80
N LEU A 363 -2.52 0.57 9.75
CA LEU A 363 -1.98 1.91 9.53
C LEU A 363 -0.45 1.86 9.61
N ASP A 364 0.23 2.26 8.56
CA ASP A 364 1.68 2.46 8.56
C ASP A 364 2.00 3.96 8.55
N ILE A 365 3.08 4.36 9.20
CA ILE A 365 3.59 5.74 9.18
C ILE A 365 4.40 5.95 7.91
N PHE A 366 4.04 6.99 7.16
CA PHE A 366 4.75 7.46 5.99
C PHE A 366 5.30 8.87 6.20
N ALA A 367 6.30 9.22 5.43
CA ALA A 367 6.89 10.54 5.44
C ALA A 367 6.99 11.11 4.02
N ALA A 368 6.63 12.37 3.83
CA ALA A 368 6.77 13.11 2.59
C ALA A 368 7.41 14.47 2.84
N LYS A 369 8.35 14.88 1.99
CA LYS A 369 9.05 16.14 2.15
C LYS A 369 8.41 17.22 1.29
N PHE A 370 8.12 18.36 1.89
CA PHE A 370 7.77 19.59 1.17
C PHE A 370 9.06 20.29 0.73
N ASN A 371 9.29 20.38 -0.57
CA ASN A 371 10.48 20.98 -1.15
C ASN A 371 10.33 22.50 -1.27
N ALA A 372 11.47 23.20 -1.35
CA ALA A 372 11.49 24.66 -1.48
C ALA A 372 10.87 25.19 -2.79
N ASP A 373 10.77 24.35 -3.81
CA ASP A 373 10.11 24.67 -5.10
C ASP A 373 8.59 24.48 -5.09
N GLY A 374 8.02 24.13 -3.93
CA GLY A 374 6.60 23.87 -3.75
C GLY A 374 6.16 22.45 -4.10
N SER A 375 7.04 21.59 -4.60
CA SER A 375 6.73 20.19 -4.87
C SER A 375 6.72 19.36 -3.58
N THR A 376 6.00 18.23 -3.64
CA THR A 376 5.97 17.24 -2.55
C THR A 376 6.64 15.95 -3.03
N SER A 377 7.55 15.39 -2.22
CA SER A 377 8.16 14.10 -2.54
C SER A 377 7.12 12.97 -2.50
N LYS A 378 7.36 11.87 -3.22
CA LYS A 378 6.59 10.64 -2.99
C LYS A 378 6.73 10.23 -1.51
N PRO A 379 5.64 9.70 -0.89
CA PRO A 379 5.70 9.19 0.47
C PRO A 379 6.67 8.02 0.60
N VAL A 380 7.38 7.97 1.70
CA VAL A 380 8.33 6.91 2.04
C VAL A 380 7.87 6.25 3.35
N ASN A 381 7.70 4.92 3.35
CA ASN A 381 7.44 4.16 4.58
C ASN A 381 8.66 4.25 5.51
N ILE A 382 8.46 4.59 6.79
CA ILE A 382 9.56 4.79 7.73
C ILE A 382 10.31 3.50 8.11
N GLY A 383 9.79 2.33 7.73
CA GLY A 383 10.42 1.03 7.92
C GLY A 383 10.34 0.49 9.34
N MET A 384 10.76 -0.77 9.50
CA MET A 384 10.82 -1.42 10.82
C MET A 384 12.01 -0.90 11.64
N PRO A 385 11.90 -0.81 12.97
CA PRO A 385 10.74 -1.12 13.81
C PRO A 385 9.76 0.05 13.99
N GLY A 386 9.91 1.17 13.27
CA GLY A 386 8.95 2.27 13.31
C GLY A 386 7.56 1.76 12.98
N ASN A 387 7.42 1.13 11.82
CA ASN A 387 6.21 0.39 11.42
C ASN A 387 6.31 -1.10 11.77
N SER A 388 5.15 -1.75 11.90
CA SER A 388 4.96 -3.16 12.22
C SER A 388 3.87 -3.78 11.32
N ALA A 389 3.41 -4.98 11.62
CA ALA A 389 2.29 -5.62 10.93
C ALA A 389 0.91 -5.25 11.52
N ASP A 390 0.89 -4.46 12.58
CA ASP A 390 -0.30 -3.94 13.25
C ASP A 390 -0.36 -2.40 13.00
N ASP A 391 -1.30 -1.67 13.61
CA ASP A 391 -1.41 -0.21 13.41
C ASP A 391 -0.23 0.54 14.05
N ASP A 392 0.38 1.46 13.28
CA ASP A 392 1.42 2.39 13.73
C ASP A 392 1.02 3.82 13.34
N PHE A 393 0.93 4.72 14.31
CA PHE A 393 0.36 6.04 14.09
C PHE A 393 0.83 7.10 15.09
N CYS A 394 0.34 8.34 14.99
CA CYS A 394 0.66 9.46 15.89
C CYS A 394 2.17 9.69 16.06
N PHE A 395 2.91 9.74 14.96
CA PHE A 395 4.35 10.01 14.98
C PHE A 395 4.63 11.48 15.34
N VAL A 396 5.50 11.71 16.33
CA VAL A 396 6.05 13.03 16.65
C VAL A 396 7.56 12.90 16.87
N PHE A 397 8.31 13.90 16.42
CA PHE A 397 9.76 13.81 16.36
C PHE A 397 10.44 15.15 16.58
N ASN A 398 11.40 15.19 17.49
CA ASN A 398 12.29 16.32 17.66
C ASN A 398 13.59 16.06 16.88
N SER A 399 13.75 16.71 15.73
CA SER A 399 14.90 16.50 14.85
C SER A 399 16.24 16.96 15.45
N ASP A 400 16.25 17.83 16.46
CA ASP A 400 17.47 18.28 17.13
C ASP A 400 17.98 17.22 18.13
N SER A 401 17.10 16.67 18.97
CA SER A 401 17.45 15.61 19.94
C SER A 401 17.45 14.21 19.35
N LYS A 402 16.89 14.02 18.17
CA LYS A 402 16.67 12.70 17.53
C LYS A 402 15.75 11.77 18.32
N ILE A 403 14.92 12.33 19.19
CA ILE A 403 13.96 11.60 20.02
C ILE A 403 12.56 11.91 19.55
N GLY A 404 11.72 10.90 19.56
CA GLY A 404 10.31 11.02 19.21
C GLY A 404 9.46 9.96 19.90
N PHE A 405 8.18 10.03 19.56
CA PHE A 405 7.16 9.11 20.06
C PHE A 405 6.28 8.68 18.88
N LEU A 406 5.81 7.46 18.94
CA LEU A 406 4.77 6.93 18.07
C LEU A 406 3.82 6.06 18.89
N THR A 407 2.65 5.79 18.34
CA THR A 407 1.68 4.88 18.94
C THR A 407 1.59 3.61 18.10
N SER A 408 1.43 2.46 18.77
CA SER A 408 1.24 1.18 18.09
C SER A 408 0.45 0.20 18.96
N ASN A 409 -0.37 -0.63 18.32
CA ASN A 409 -1.04 -1.77 18.95
C ASN A 409 -0.32 -3.10 18.71
N ARG A 410 0.97 -3.04 18.39
CA ARG A 410 1.84 -4.20 18.14
C ARG A 410 1.92 -5.14 19.36
N PRO A 411 2.14 -6.46 19.14
CA PRO A 411 2.34 -7.40 20.21
C PRO A 411 3.49 -7.02 21.14
N GLY A 412 3.32 -7.28 22.44
CA GLY A 412 4.31 -6.98 23.48
C GLY A 412 4.13 -5.62 24.14
N GLY A 413 3.09 -4.89 23.77
CA GLY A 413 2.60 -3.72 24.50
C GLY A 413 1.97 -4.08 25.84
N LYS A 414 1.48 -3.06 26.56
CA LYS A 414 0.74 -3.24 27.82
C LYS A 414 -0.76 -3.20 27.61
N GLY A 415 -1.24 -2.23 26.78
CA GLY A 415 -2.63 -1.99 26.47
C GLY A 415 -3.02 -2.43 25.06
N LYS A 416 -4.08 -1.82 24.53
CA LYS A 416 -4.45 -1.97 23.13
C LYS A 416 -3.58 -1.10 22.25
N ASP A 417 -3.55 0.21 22.52
CA ASP A 417 -2.67 1.16 21.88
C ASP A 417 -1.65 1.64 22.90
N ASP A 418 -0.39 1.50 22.58
CA ASP A 418 0.71 1.90 23.46
C ASP A 418 1.58 2.97 22.80
N ILE A 419 2.01 3.93 23.59
CA ILE A 419 3.02 4.91 23.18
C ILE A 419 4.41 4.25 23.27
N TYR A 420 5.19 4.40 22.20
CA TYR A 420 6.60 4.01 22.15
C TYR A 420 7.46 5.27 22.01
N SER A 421 8.47 5.41 22.87
CA SER A 421 9.54 6.37 22.64
C SER A 421 10.58 5.78 21.69
N PHE A 422 11.17 6.60 20.85
CA PHE A 422 12.23 6.15 19.97
C PHE A 422 13.38 7.16 19.87
N ARG A 423 14.55 6.63 19.48
CA ARG A 423 15.69 7.42 19.01
C ARG A 423 15.93 7.09 17.54
N GLU A 424 16.10 8.11 16.72
CA GLU A 424 16.50 7.96 15.33
C GLU A 424 18.02 7.81 15.22
N ASP A 425 18.50 6.64 14.79
CA ASP A 425 19.92 6.36 14.57
C ASP A 425 20.40 6.79 13.17
N LYS A 426 19.50 6.78 12.18
CA LYS A 426 19.79 7.09 10.79
C LYS A 426 18.69 7.97 10.21
N PRO A 427 19.03 9.08 9.52
CA PRO A 427 18.04 9.98 8.93
C PRO A 427 17.24 9.31 7.80
N LEU A 428 15.98 9.69 7.59
CA LEU A 428 15.16 9.24 6.49
C LEU A 428 15.67 9.87 5.18
N LEU A 429 15.79 9.06 4.15
CA LEU A 429 16.25 9.51 2.84
C LEU A 429 15.07 9.57 1.87
N PHE A 430 14.73 10.78 1.43
CA PHE A 430 13.68 11.03 0.42
C PHE A 430 14.19 10.90 -1.02
N SER A 431 15.48 11.06 -1.22
CA SER A 431 16.17 10.78 -2.47
C SER A 431 17.35 9.88 -2.17
N CYS A 432 17.21 8.63 -2.41
CA CYS A 432 18.32 7.69 -2.39
C CYS A 432 18.98 7.73 -3.76
N GLN A 433 20.27 8.08 -3.84
CA GLN A 433 21.06 8.02 -5.06
C GLN A 433 22.29 7.14 -4.85
N LYS A 434 22.49 6.18 -5.72
CA LYS A 434 23.67 5.31 -5.72
C LYS A 434 24.28 5.21 -7.11
N ASN A 435 25.54 4.85 -7.15
CA ASN A 435 26.21 4.53 -8.40
C ASN A 435 26.08 3.03 -8.67
N ILE A 436 25.65 2.67 -9.88
CA ILE A 436 25.70 1.30 -10.38
C ILE A 436 26.96 1.16 -11.19
N LYS A 437 27.85 0.28 -10.78
CA LYS A 437 29.12 -0.02 -11.45
C LYS A 437 29.09 -1.42 -12.03
N GLY A 438 29.72 -1.60 -13.18
CA GLY A 438 29.84 -2.93 -13.79
C GLY A 438 30.96 -3.05 -14.79
N ILE A 439 31.09 -4.25 -15.34
CA ILE A 439 32.09 -4.60 -16.32
C ILE A 439 31.46 -5.50 -17.40
N VAL A 440 31.77 -5.22 -18.66
CA VAL A 440 31.33 -6.05 -19.80
C VAL A 440 32.46 -6.97 -20.19
N LYS A 441 32.18 -8.28 -20.28
CA LYS A 441 33.14 -9.33 -20.61
C LYS A 441 32.59 -10.29 -21.67
N ASP A 442 33.48 -10.86 -22.44
CA ASP A 442 33.19 -12.01 -23.30
C ASP A 442 32.85 -13.23 -22.43
N ALA A 443 31.72 -13.88 -22.68
CA ALA A 443 31.22 -14.97 -21.85
C ALA A 443 32.15 -16.21 -21.88
N LYS A 444 32.86 -16.43 -22.99
CA LYS A 444 33.75 -17.59 -23.19
C LYS A 444 35.17 -17.34 -22.72
N THR A 445 35.76 -16.24 -23.16
CA THR A 445 37.17 -15.92 -22.89
C THR A 445 37.41 -15.16 -21.63
N LYS A 446 36.34 -14.56 -21.05
CA LYS A 446 36.37 -13.63 -19.92
C LYS A 446 37.19 -12.34 -20.18
N ALA A 447 37.61 -12.11 -21.41
CA ALA A 447 38.25 -10.85 -21.80
C ALA A 447 37.27 -9.68 -21.68
N VAL A 448 37.79 -8.51 -21.31
CA VAL A 448 36.98 -7.29 -21.21
C VAL A 448 36.57 -6.81 -22.61
N ILE A 449 35.38 -6.27 -22.74
CA ILE A 449 34.84 -5.71 -23.98
C ILE A 449 34.72 -4.21 -23.84
N ALA A 450 35.49 -3.47 -24.60
CA ALA A 450 35.42 -2.03 -24.72
C ALA A 450 34.30 -1.59 -25.69
N ASP A 451 33.84 -0.33 -25.51
CA ASP A 451 32.81 0.29 -26.38
C ASP A 451 31.54 -0.53 -26.56
N ALA A 452 31.18 -1.36 -25.59
CA ALA A 452 29.88 -1.98 -25.55
C ALA A 452 28.85 -0.95 -25.00
N LYS A 453 27.72 -0.82 -25.68
CA LYS A 453 26.61 0.01 -25.20
C LYS A 453 25.98 -0.70 -24.02
N VAL A 454 25.81 0.02 -22.90
CA VAL A 454 25.13 -0.46 -21.71
C VAL A 454 23.93 0.42 -21.44
N ILE A 455 22.74 -0.18 -21.33
CA ILE A 455 21.48 0.51 -21.11
C ILE A 455 20.98 0.15 -19.72
N LEU A 456 20.70 1.14 -18.90
CA LEU A 456 20.02 1.00 -17.62
C LEU A 456 18.54 1.24 -17.84
N SER A 457 17.69 0.28 -17.47
CA SER A 457 16.23 0.37 -17.54
C SER A 457 15.62 0.19 -16.15
N ASP A 458 14.46 0.82 -15.90
CA ASP A 458 13.68 0.66 -14.68
C ASP A 458 12.93 -0.70 -14.63
N LYS A 459 12.16 -0.93 -13.57
CA LYS A 459 11.39 -2.17 -13.35
C LYS A 459 10.33 -2.48 -14.41
N VAL A 460 9.92 -1.47 -15.21
CA VAL A 460 9.00 -1.64 -16.34
C VAL A 460 9.74 -1.63 -17.69
N MET A 461 11.06 -1.80 -17.67
CA MET A 461 11.96 -1.84 -18.85
C MET A 461 12.06 -0.53 -19.62
N LYS A 462 11.64 0.60 -19.03
CA LYS A 462 11.84 1.92 -19.62
C LYS A 462 13.29 2.34 -19.44
N GLU A 463 13.94 2.80 -20.51
CA GLU A 463 15.31 3.32 -20.48
C GLU A 463 15.40 4.51 -19.52
N VAL A 464 16.34 4.42 -18.57
CA VAL A 464 16.67 5.46 -17.58
C VAL A 464 17.93 6.22 -18.01
N SER A 465 18.94 5.47 -18.45
CA SER A 465 20.23 6.03 -18.88
C SER A 465 20.99 5.05 -19.76
N THR A 466 21.97 5.57 -20.49
CA THR A 466 22.88 4.78 -21.34
C THR A 466 24.32 5.21 -21.11
N ASP A 467 25.24 4.25 -21.06
CA ASP A 467 26.69 4.43 -20.97
C ASP A 467 27.41 3.52 -21.97
N GLN A 468 28.70 3.70 -22.15
CA GLN A 468 29.56 2.82 -22.93
C GLN A 468 30.68 2.27 -22.07
N SER A 469 30.97 0.97 -22.21
CA SER A 469 32.09 0.37 -21.50
C SER A 469 33.42 0.97 -21.96
N LYS A 470 34.28 1.32 -21.00
CA LYS A 470 35.60 1.87 -21.22
C LYS A 470 36.57 0.82 -21.76
N THR A 471 37.81 1.22 -22.03
CA THR A 471 38.89 0.31 -22.53
C THR A 471 39.16 -0.87 -21.60
N ASP A 472 38.88 -0.73 -20.30
CA ASP A 472 38.99 -1.79 -19.29
C ASP A 472 37.67 -2.56 -19.10
N GLY A 473 36.69 -2.31 -19.97
CA GLY A 473 35.36 -2.92 -19.92
C GLY A 473 34.40 -2.33 -18.88
N THR A 474 34.84 -1.39 -18.04
CA THR A 474 34.02 -0.85 -16.96
C THR A 474 33.01 0.18 -17.46
N PHE A 475 31.87 0.27 -16.75
CA PHE A 475 30.84 1.30 -16.93
C PHE A 475 30.32 1.78 -15.57
N THR A 476 29.70 2.98 -15.54
CA THR A 476 29.16 3.53 -14.30
C THR A 476 27.93 4.40 -14.57
N PHE A 477 26.82 4.07 -13.97
CA PHE A 477 25.66 4.96 -13.88
C PHE A 477 25.70 5.68 -12.53
N GLU A 478 25.78 7.00 -12.57
CA GLU A 478 25.83 7.82 -11.37
C GLU A 478 24.43 8.26 -10.94
N LYS A 479 24.24 8.46 -9.62
CA LYS A 479 23.03 9.02 -9.03
C LYS A 479 21.73 8.28 -9.42
N VAL A 480 21.80 6.96 -9.59
CA VAL A 480 20.62 6.14 -9.85
C VAL A 480 19.73 6.14 -8.60
N ASN A 481 18.43 6.32 -8.81
CA ASN A 481 17.45 6.32 -7.71
C ASN A 481 17.40 4.93 -7.07
N CYS A 482 17.74 4.80 -5.78
CA CYS A 482 17.70 3.54 -5.07
C CYS A 482 16.41 3.32 -4.23
N ASN A 483 15.45 4.22 -4.31
CA ASN A 483 14.09 3.97 -3.82
C ASN A 483 13.34 2.99 -4.76
N ASP A 484 13.69 2.97 -6.04
CA ASP A 484 13.37 1.88 -6.95
C ASP A 484 14.46 0.83 -6.82
N SER A 485 14.18 -0.30 -6.19
CA SER A 485 15.20 -1.29 -5.84
C SER A 485 15.65 -2.16 -7.02
N HIS A 486 14.86 -2.21 -8.11
CA HIS A 486 15.09 -3.09 -9.25
C HIS A 486 15.30 -2.32 -10.55
N TYR A 487 16.42 -2.63 -11.20
CA TYR A 487 16.79 -2.16 -12.52
C TYR A 487 17.27 -3.33 -13.37
N TYR A 488 17.39 -3.08 -14.67
CA TYR A 488 17.97 -4.01 -15.62
C TYR A 488 19.13 -3.34 -16.34
N LEU A 489 20.25 -4.06 -16.46
CA LEU A 489 21.39 -3.67 -17.29
C LEU A 489 21.38 -4.51 -18.54
N ARG A 490 21.29 -3.87 -19.69
CA ARG A 490 21.39 -4.51 -20.99
C ARG A 490 22.69 -4.11 -21.68
N GLY A 491 23.50 -5.10 -22.04
CA GLY A 491 24.73 -4.91 -22.80
C GLY A 491 24.54 -5.26 -24.26
N GLU A 492 25.01 -4.40 -25.17
CA GLU A 492 24.96 -4.55 -26.62
C GLU A 492 26.34 -4.30 -27.23
N LYS A 493 26.79 -5.21 -28.10
CA LYS A 493 28.03 -5.06 -28.87
C LYS A 493 27.92 -5.76 -30.21
N GLU A 494 28.44 -5.16 -31.27
CA GLU A 494 28.52 -5.79 -32.60
C GLU A 494 29.22 -7.14 -32.51
N LYS A 495 28.71 -8.16 -33.20
CA LYS A 495 29.16 -9.56 -33.19
C LYS A 495 28.95 -10.34 -31.89
N TYR A 496 28.19 -9.79 -30.95
CA TYR A 496 27.76 -10.44 -29.72
C TYR A 496 26.23 -10.51 -29.65
N GLU A 497 25.74 -11.44 -28.88
CA GLU A 497 24.33 -11.48 -28.48
C GLU A 497 24.09 -10.50 -27.34
N THR A 498 22.96 -9.82 -27.36
CA THR A 498 22.52 -8.96 -26.27
C THR A 498 22.36 -9.77 -24.99
N ALA A 499 22.88 -9.26 -23.88
CA ALA A 499 22.69 -9.86 -22.56
C ALA A 499 22.03 -8.88 -21.60
N GLU A 500 21.26 -9.41 -20.66
CA GLU A 500 20.56 -8.64 -19.63
C GLU A 500 20.86 -9.18 -18.24
N VAL A 501 21.09 -8.27 -17.30
CA VAL A 501 21.40 -8.58 -15.90
C VAL A 501 20.43 -7.82 -15.00
N ASN A 502 19.81 -8.53 -14.06
CA ASN A 502 19.00 -7.91 -13.01
C ASN A 502 19.89 -7.18 -12.01
N VAL A 503 19.53 -5.97 -11.68
CA VAL A 503 20.23 -5.12 -10.72
C VAL A 503 19.33 -4.86 -9.53
N THR A 504 19.80 -5.23 -8.34
CA THR A 504 19.17 -4.80 -7.10
C THR A 504 20.04 -3.76 -6.44
N VAL A 505 19.55 -2.53 -6.35
CA VAL A 505 20.29 -1.44 -5.71
C VAL A 505 20.17 -1.59 -4.20
N GLY A 506 21.16 -2.24 -3.58
CA GLY A 506 21.21 -2.57 -2.16
C GLY A 506 22.08 -1.63 -1.31
N LYS A 507 22.35 -2.03 -0.04
CA LYS A 507 23.23 -1.31 0.89
C LYS A 507 24.70 -1.38 0.51
N ASP A 508 25.12 -2.44 -0.16
CA ASP A 508 26.52 -2.70 -0.51
C ASP A 508 26.80 -2.33 -1.97
N GLU A 509 28.03 -1.85 -2.24
CA GLU A 509 28.50 -1.64 -3.61
C GLU A 509 28.71 -3.01 -4.28
N VAL A 510 27.90 -3.32 -5.28
CA VAL A 510 28.04 -4.52 -6.11
C VAL A 510 28.55 -4.10 -7.47
N VAL A 511 29.58 -4.78 -7.98
CA VAL A 511 30.03 -4.64 -9.36
C VAL A 511 29.34 -5.71 -10.20
N TYR A 512 28.51 -5.29 -11.16
CA TYR A 512 27.74 -6.17 -12.01
C TYR A 512 28.56 -6.63 -13.21
N GLU A 513 28.51 -7.92 -13.55
CA GLU A 513 29.13 -8.46 -14.76
C GLU A 513 28.07 -8.68 -15.84
N ILE A 514 28.28 -8.05 -17.01
CA ILE A 514 27.52 -8.36 -18.22
C ILE A 514 28.38 -9.27 -19.09
N LEU A 515 27.91 -10.51 -19.28
CA LEU A 515 28.60 -11.52 -20.08
C LEU A 515 27.97 -11.62 -21.47
N LEU A 516 28.65 -11.12 -22.49
CA LEU A 516 28.20 -11.17 -23.87
C LEU A 516 28.71 -12.43 -24.56
N ASN A 517 27.82 -13.20 -25.19
CA ASN A 517 28.18 -14.37 -26.00
C ASN A 517 28.57 -13.95 -27.41
N PRO A 518 29.77 -14.35 -27.93
CA PRO A 518 30.08 -14.12 -29.32
C PRO A 518 29.10 -14.89 -30.23
N ARG A 519 28.55 -14.23 -31.24
CA ARG A 519 27.72 -14.90 -32.25
C ARG A 519 28.57 -15.89 -33.04
N GLN A 520 28.27 -17.18 -32.95
CA GLN A 520 29.00 -18.25 -33.63
C GLN A 520 28.13 -19.09 -34.56
N VAL A 521 26.88 -18.69 -34.81
CA VAL A 521 25.97 -19.52 -35.61
C VAL A 521 25.99 -19.08 -37.06
N ALA A 522 26.39 -19.97 -37.96
CA ALA A 522 26.13 -19.84 -39.38
C ALA A 522 24.61 -19.88 -39.59
N ILE A 523 24.03 -18.75 -39.96
CA ILE A 523 22.56 -18.65 -40.18
C ILE A 523 22.27 -19.08 -41.62
N GLU A 524 21.36 -20.03 -41.77
CA GLU A 524 20.95 -20.57 -43.06
C GLU A 524 19.45 -20.39 -43.28
N LYS A 525 19.04 -20.42 -44.55
CA LYS A 525 17.64 -20.41 -44.94
C LYS A 525 16.87 -21.58 -44.30
N GLY A 526 15.70 -21.30 -43.73
CA GLY A 526 14.86 -22.28 -43.04
C GLY A 526 15.07 -22.31 -41.52
N MET A 527 16.14 -21.71 -40.99
CA MET A 527 16.35 -21.65 -39.56
C MET A 527 15.36 -20.71 -38.88
N ASP A 528 14.95 -21.10 -37.68
CA ASP A 528 14.17 -20.22 -36.77
C ASP A 528 15.13 -19.49 -35.83
N LEU A 529 15.24 -18.18 -36.00
CA LEU A 529 16.11 -17.34 -35.17
C LEU A 529 15.71 -17.36 -33.70
N ALA A 530 14.42 -17.61 -33.38
CA ALA A 530 14.01 -17.74 -31.99
C ALA A 530 14.68 -18.92 -31.30
N LYS A 531 14.82 -20.05 -31.99
CA LYS A 531 15.52 -21.26 -31.49
C LYS A 531 17.04 -21.06 -31.47
N VAL A 532 17.56 -20.46 -32.54
CA VAL A 532 19.02 -20.26 -32.71
C VAL A 532 19.59 -19.35 -31.61
N PHE A 533 18.85 -18.34 -31.19
CA PHE A 533 19.26 -17.34 -30.20
C PHE A 533 18.55 -17.48 -28.84
N GLU A 534 17.89 -18.59 -28.60
CA GLU A 534 17.18 -18.90 -27.35
C GLU A 534 16.27 -17.73 -26.90
N ILE A 535 15.54 -17.15 -27.87
CA ILE A 535 14.65 -16.02 -27.63
C ILE A 535 13.49 -16.49 -26.74
N LYS A 536 13.34 -15.84 -25.61
CA LYS A 536 12.21 -16.08 -24.70
C LYS A 536 10.90 -15.69 -25.37
N GLU A 537 9.80 -16.17 -24.82
CA GLU A 537 8.47 -15.84 -25.31
C GLU A 537 8.27 -14.33 -25.49
N ILE A 538 7.80 -13.95 -26.69
CA ILE A 538 7.35 -12.57 -26.94
C ILE A 538 6.00 -12.38 -26.27
N LYS A 539 6.03 -11.80 -25.07
CA LYS A 539 4.85 -11.61 -24.22
C LYS A 539 3.97 -10.46 -24.69
N PHE A 540 2.67 -10.69 -24.54
CA PHE A 540 1.63 -9.69 -24.78
C PHE A 540 0.69 -9.65 -23.58
N ASP A 541 0.08 -8.51 -23.33
CA ASP A 541 -0.99 -8.41 -22.33
C ASP A 541 -2.19 -9.28 -22.73
N TYR A 542 -3.00 -9.63 -21.76
CA TYR A 542 -4.21 -10.42 -22.00
C TYR A 542 -5.10 -9.75 -23.08
N ASN A 543 -5.45 -10.53 -24.09
CA ASN A 543 -6.25 -10.06 -25.25
C ASN A 543 -5.68 -8.85 -26.02
N LYS A 544 -4.41 -8.51 -25.86
CA LYS A 544 -3.74 -7.41 -26.57
C LYS A 544 -2.66 -7.93 -27.51
N ALA A 545 -2.24 -7.09 -28.45
CA ALA A 545 -1.17 -7.34 -29.40
C ALA A 545 -0.04 -6.27 -29.32
N ASN A 546 -0.07 -5.37 -28.32
CA ASN A 546 1.00 -4.40 -28.13
C ASN A 546 2.26 -5.12 -27.61
N ILE A 547 3.41 -4.82 -28.19
CA ILE A 547 4.69 -5.31 -27.69
C ILE A 547 4.94 -4.68 -26.34
N ARG A 548 5.28 -5.50 -25.36
CA ARG A 548 5.62 -5.10 -24.02
C ARG A 548 7.12 -4.73 -23.93
N PRO A 549 7.53 -3.88 -22.99
CA PRO A 549 8.95 -3.53 -22.81
C PRO A 549 9.88 -4.74 -22.60
N ASP A 550 9.44 -5.77 -21.87
CA ASP A 550 10.19 -7.01 -21.69
C ASP A 550 10.34 -7.81 -22.97
N ALA A 551 9.35 -7.79 -23.86
CA ALA A 551 9.41 -8.43 -25.18
C ALA A 551 10.30 -7.64 -26.16
N GLU A 552 10.44 -6.33 -26.00
CA GLU A 552 11.33 -5.50 -26.83
C GLU A 552 12.79 -5.92 -26.71
N VAL A 553 13.23 -6.33 -25.51
CA VAL A 553 14.59 -6.85 -25.26
C VAL A 553 14.86 -8.08 -26.12
N GLU A 554 13.94 -9.01 -26.14
CA GLU A 554 14.06 -10.25 -26.93
C GLU A 554 14.02 -9.96 -28.44
N LEU A 555 13.14 -9.04 -28.87
CA LEU A 555 13.05 -8.65 -30.28
C LEU A 555 14.28 -7.86 -30.77
N THR A 556 14.97 -7.15 -29.87
CA THR A 556 16.22 -6.47 -30.20
C THR A 556 17.28 -7.44 -30.75
N LYS A 557 17.36 -8.68 -30.23
CA LYS A 557 18.26 -9.72 -30.74
C LYS A 557 18.00 -10.02 -32.22
N ILE A 558 16.72 -10.08 -32.62
CA ILE A 558 16.35 -10.30 -34.04
C ILE A 558 16.76 -9.09 -34.90
N VAL A 559 16.54 -7.88 -34.41
CA VAL A 559 16.92 -6.65 -35.12
C VAL A 559 18.43 -6.59 -35.35
N GLU A 560 19.23 -6.96 -34.35
CA GLU A 560 20.69 -6.98 -34.43
C GLU A 560 21.16 -8.00 -35.48
N VAL A 561 20.63 -9.22 -35.47
CA VAL A 561 20.92 -10.22 -36.47
C VAL A 561 20.55 -9.73 -37.86
N MET A 562 19.40 -9.13 -38.03
CA MET A 562 18.97 -8.57 -39.32
C MET A 562 19.81 -7.38 -39.79
N ARG A 563 20.40 -6.61 -38.88
CA ARG A 563 21.39 -5.57 -39.24
C ARG A 563 22.70 -6.15 -39.70
N GLU A 564 23.16 -7.23 -39.03
CA GLU A 564 24.40 -7.94 -39.40
C GLU A 564 24.28 -8.63 -40.77
N TYR A 565 23.07 -9.09 -41.11
CA TYR A 565 22.77 -9.72 -42.41
C TYR A 565 21.80 -8.85 -43.26
N PRO A 566 22.30 -7.78 -43.96
CA PRO A 566 21.44 -6.80 -44.61
C PRO A 566 20.50 -7.34 -45.71
N LYS A 567 20.82 -8.48 -46.28
CA LYS A 567 20.01 -9.15 -47.30
C LYS A 567 19.02 -10.15 -46.75
N MET A 568 19.18 -10.55 -45.48
CA MET A 568 18.31 -11.53 -44.82
C MET A 568 16.84 -11.08 -44.85
N LYS A 569 15.96 -12.00 -45.14
CA LYS A 569 14.51 -11.84 -45.01
C LYS A 569 13.97 -12.88 -44.06
N ILE A 570 13.02 -12.50 -43.23
CA ILE A 570 12.38 -13.38 -42.24
C ILE A 570 10.87 -13.39 -42.37
N ASP A 571 10.27 -14.52 -41.99
CA ASP A 571 8.84 -14.73 -41.87
C ASP A 571 8.50 -14.84 -40.36
N ILE A 572 7.75 -13.90 -39.85
CA ILE A 572 7.34 -13.80 -38.43
C ILE A 572 6.06 -14.60 -38.28
N ARG A 573 6.08 -15.63 -37.45
CA ARG A 573 4.95 -16.52 -37.19
C ARG A 573 4.53 -16.41 -35.74
N SER A 574 3.23 -16.31 -35.48
CA SER A 574 2.71 -16.29 -34.11
C SER A 574 1.66 -17.38 -33.93
N HIS A 575 1.73 -18.07 -32.80
CA HIS A 575 0.88 -19.20 -32.45
C HIS A 575 0.18 -18.95 -31.12
N THR A 576 -0.95 -19.62 -30.93
CA THR A 576 -1.70 -19.62 -29.64
C THR A 576 -1.76 -21.05 -29.12
N ASP A 577 -2.15 -21.22 -27.87
CA ASP A 577 -2.65 -22.49 -27.37
C ASP A 577 -4.06 -22.76 -27.92
N SER A 578 -4.63 -23.91 -27.60
CA SER A 578 -5.94 -24.36 -28.05
C SER A 578 -7.11 -23.81 -27.23
N ARG A 579 -6.88 -22.94 -26.25
CA ARG A 579 -7.94 -22.38 -25.43
C ARG A 579 -8.61 -21.21 -26.16
N GLY A 580 -9.92 -21.29 -26.33
CA GLY A 580 -10.71 -20.33 -27.09
C GLY A 580 -11.29 -20.92 -28.36
N SER A 581 -11.81 -20.08 -29.28
CA SER A 581 -12.26 -20.57 -30.59
C SER A 581 -11.15 -20.41 -31.64
N ASP A 582 -11.05 -21.34 -32.58
CA ASP A 582 -10.07 -21.34 -33.68
C ASP A 582 -10.05 -19.98 -34.40
N SER A 583 -11.24 -19.42 -34.68
CA SER A 583 -11.35 -18.12 -35.35
C SER A 583 -10.83 -16.97 -34.51
N TYR A 584 -11.00 -17.02 -33.20
CA TYR A 584 -10.46 -16.05 -32.26
C TYR A 584 -8.92 -16.17 -32.18
N ASN A 585 -8.42 -17.39 -32.01
CA ASN A 585 -6.99 -17.70 -31.92
C ASN A 585 -6.24 -17.32 -33.21
N LEU A 586 -6.84 -17.57 -34.36
CA LEU A 586 -6.28 -17.13 -35.63
C LEU A 586 -6.18 -15.60 -35.72
N LYS A 587 -7.24 -14.88 -35.39
CA LYS A 587 -7.23 -13.41 -35.41
C LYS A 587 -6.27 -12.80 -34.38
N LEU A 588 -6.14 -13.40 -33.21
CA LEU A 588 -5.24 -12.94 -32.16
C LEU A 588 -3.77 -13.11 -32.58
N SER A 589 -3.40 -14.30 -33.10
CA SER A 589 -2.06 -14.56 -33.60
C SER A 589 -1.69 -13.66 -34.78
N GLU A 590 -2.63 -13.41 -35.71
CA GLU A 590 -2.41 -12.49 -36.83
C GLU A 590 -2.10 -11.06 -36.36
N ARG A 591 -2.87 -10.53 -35.38
CA ARG A 591 -2.59 -9.21 -34.79
C ARG A 591 -1.21 -9.16 -34.12
N ARG A 592 -0.83 -10.22 -33.41
CA ARG A 592 0.48 -10.31 -32.71
C ARG A 592 1.64 -10.38 -33.68
N ALA A 593 1.57 -11.22 -34.71
CA ALA A 593 2.57 -11.30 -35.77
C ALA A 593 2.78 -9.95 -36.47
N LYS A 594 1.67 -9.26 -36.79
CA LYS A 594 1.71 -7.94 -37.40
C LYS A 594 2.29 -6.86 -36.47
N ALA A 595 1.94 -6.86 -35.19
CA ALA A 595 2.50 -5.93 -34.22
C ALA A 595 4.02 -6.13 -34.05
N THR A 596 4.49 -7.39 -34.04
CA THR A 596 5.93 -7.74 -34.02
C THR A 596 6.64 -7.20 -35.28
N LEU A 597 6.05 -7.39 -36.45
CA LEU A 597 6.60 -6.85 -37.70
C LEU A 597 6.71 -5.31 -37.64
N GLU A 598 5.65 -4.62 -37.26
CA GLU A 598 5.63 -3.14 -37.19
C GLU A 598 6.67 -2.61 -36.17
N TRP A 599 6.87 -3.32 -35.07
CA TRP A 599 7.90 -2.96 -34.10
C TRP A 599 9.31 -3.07 -34.71
N ILE A 600 9.62 -4.20 -35.40
CA ILE A 600 10.91 -4.40 -36.06
C ILE A 600 11.14 -3.33 -37.15
N VAL A 601 10.11 -2.95 -37.90
CA VAL A 601 10.19 -1.85 -38.88
C VAL A 601 10.53 -0.52 -38.20
N LYS A 602 9.93 -0.23 -37.05
CA LYS A 602 10.25 0.98 -36.26
C LYS A 602 11.72 1.00 -35.80
N GLN A 603 12.35 -0.15 -35.62
CA GLN A 603 13.77 -0.27 -35.30
C GLN A 603 14.70 -0.08 -36.50
N GLY A 604 14.16 0.28 -37.66
CA GLY A 604 14.93 0.61 -38.86
C GLY A 604 15.16 -0.54 -39.84
N ILE A 605 14.51 -1.69 -39.66
CA ILE A 605 14.56 -2.80 -40.63
C ILE A 605 13.55 -2.52 -41.76
N GLU A 606 14.01 -2.62 -43.02
CA GLU A 606 13.17 -2.36 -44.18
C GLU A 606 11.99 -3.36 -44.26
N ARG A 607 10.75 -2.85 -44.38
CA ARG A 607 9.54 -3.65 -44.42
C ARG A 607 9.55 -4.77 -45.47
N LYS A 608 10.22 -4.58 -46.65
CA LYS A 608 10.34 -5.57 -47.71
C LYS A 608 11.13 -6.84 -47.30
N ARG A 609 11.82 -6.78 -46.17
CA ARG A 609 12.59 -7.87 -45.58
C ARG A 609 11.77 -8.74 -44.63
N LEU A 610 10.52 -8.37 -44.35
CA LEU A 610 9.68 -8.98 -43.31
C LEU A 610 8.35 -9.43 -43.92
N THR A 611 7.92 -10.62 -43.53
CA THR A 611 6.55 -11.10 -43.66
C THR A 611 6.03 -11.49 -42.29
N ALA A 612 4.70 -11.45 -42.08
CA ALA A 612 4.10 -11.82 -40.80
C ALA A 612 2.79 -12.55 -41.01
N LYS A 613 2.57 -13.64 -40.28
CA LYS A 613 1.38 -14.47 -40.37
C LYS A 613 1.03 -15.08 -39.01
N GLY A 614 -0.24 -15.04 -38.63
CA GLY A 614 -0.79 -15.79 -37.53
C GLY A 614 -1.23 -17.18 -37.94
N TYR A 615 -0.99 -18.16 -37.10
CA TYR A 615 -1.36 -19.57 -37.32
C TYR A 615 -2.42 -20.06 -36.31
N GLY A 616 -2.80 -19.24 -35.32
CA GLY A 616 -3.70 -19.68 -34.26
C GLY A 616 -3.17 -20.91 -33.56
N GLU A 617 -4.03 -21.86 -33.35
CA GLU A 617 -3.74 -23.19 -32.78
C GLU A 617 -3.50 -24.31 -33.80
N THR A 618 -3.38 -23.96 -35.10
CA THR A 618 -3.29 -24.95 -36.18
C THR A 618 -1.95 -25.69 -36.23
N GLN A 619 -0.96 -25.21 -35.48
CA GLN A 619 0.40 -25.80 -35.47
C GLN A 619 0.88 -25.91 -34.01
N LEU A 620 0.22 -26.78 -33.25
CA LEU A 620 0.63 -27.11 -31.89
C LEU A 620 1.94 -27.90 -31.90
N VAL A 621 2.80 -27.68 -30.91
CA VAL A 621 4.08 -28.40 -30.76
C VAL A 621 3.98 -29.61 -29.84
N ASN A 622 2.85 -29.80 -29.18
CA ASN A 622 2.53 -30.90 -28.28
C ASN A 622 1.10 -31.42 -28.53
N GLY A 623 0.63 -32.38 -27.71
CA GLY A 623 -0.68 -33.01 -27.87
C GLY A 623 -1.88 -32.18 -27.37
N CYS A 624 -1.68 -30.94 -26.97
CA CYS A 624 -2.71 -30.07 -26.29
C CYS A 624 -3.71 -29.47 -27.27
N SER A 625 -4.44 -30.30 -28.02
CA SER A 625 -5.53 -29.87 -28.92
C SER A 625 -6.82 -29.58 -28.13
N ASN A 626 -7.84 -29.02 -28.81
CA ASN A 626 -9.14 -28.72 -28.24
C ASN A 626 -9.76 -29.92 -27.48
N GLY A 627 -10.09 -29.68 -26.20
CA GLY A 627 -10.70 -30.67 -25.33
C GLY A 627 -9.70 -31.68 -24.68
N VAL A 628 -8.42 -31.57 -24.94
CA VAL A 628 -7.38 -32.34 -24.24
C VAL A 628 -6.96 -31.62 -22.97
N PRO A 629 -7.04 -32.25 -21.79
CA PRO A 629 -6.53 -31.65 -20.54
C PRO A 629 -5.00 -31.52 -20.59
N CYS A 630 -4.49 -30.31 -20.45
CA CYS A 630 -3.06 -30.00 -20.41
C CYS A 630 -2.74 -29.03 -19.26
N THR A 631 -1.50 -29.06 -18.81
CA THR A 631 -0.99 -28.12 -17.81
C THR A 631 -0.79 -26.72 -18.41
N GLU A 632 -0.59 -25.70 -17.58
CA GLU A 632 -0.30 -24.34 -18.04
C GLU A 632 1.04 -24.29 -18.80
N GLU A 633 2.02 -25.06 -18.36
CA GLU A 633 3.33 -25.18 -18.99
C GLU A 633 3.21 -25.76 -20.40
N GLU A 634 2.43 -26.82 -20.61
CA GLU A 634 2.18 -27.42 -21.94
C GLU A 634 1.41 -26.44 -22.84
N HIS A 635 0.46 -25.68 -22.33
CA HIS A 635 -0.20 -24.61 -23.07
C HIS A 635 0.78 -23.49 -23.40
N GLN A 636 1.71 -23.16 -22.50
CA GLN A 636 2.73 -22.15 -22.73
C GLN A 636 3.66 -22.48 -23.90
N GLU A 637 4.05 -23.73 -24.09
CA GLU A 637 4.88 -24.14 -25.24
C GLU A 637 4.22 -23.81 -26.59
N ASN A 638 2.90 -23.83 -26.65
CA ASN A 638 2.14 -23.50 -27.86
C ASN A 638 2.03 -22.01 -28.13
N ARG A 639 2.09 -21.15 -27.08
CA ARG A 639 2.05 -19.68 -27.19
C ARG A 639 3.42 -19.13 -27.55
N ARG A 640 3.84 -19.28 -28.80
CA ARG A 640 5.17 -18.93 -29.25
C ARG A 640 5.17 -18.03 -30.48
N SER A 641 6.30 -17.36 -30.71
CA SER A 641 6.64 -16.68 -31.95
C SER A 641 7.85 -17.32 -32.58
N GLU A 642 7.83 -17.49 -33.91
CA GLU A 642 8.93 -18.02 -34.70
C GLU A 642 9.40 -16.94 -35.69
N PHE A 643 10.69 -16.91 -35.99
CA PHE A 643 11.32 -15.96 -36.91
C PHE A 643 12.11 -16.74 -37.97
N ILE A 644 11.42 -17.21 -38.99
CA ILE A 644 11.98 -18.11 -39.98
C ILE A 644 12.76 -17.35 -41.06
N VAL A 645 14.02 -17.69 -41.23
CA VAL A 645 14.85 -17.13 -42.31
C VAL A 645 14.34 -17.65 -43.67
N VAL A 646 13.84 -16.76 -44.52
CA VAL A 646 13.32 -17.14 -45.85
C VAL A 646 14.29 -16.82 -47.00
N ALA A 647 15.23 -15.92 -46.79
CA ALA A 647 16.33 -15.62 -47.70
C ALA A 647 17.53 -15.01 -46.93
N MET A 648 18.71 -15.20 -47.46
CA MET A 648 19.97 -14.60 -46.97
C MET A 648 20.46 -13.52 -47.93
#